data_9447156d5be8a76b97624d360947f730
#
_entry.id   9447156d5be8a76b97624d360947f730
#
_cell.length_a   1.000
_cell.length_b   1.000
_cell.length_c   1.000
_cell.angle_alpha   90.00
_cell.angle_beta   90.00
_cell.angle_gamma   90.00
#
_symmetry.space_group_name_H-M   'P 1'
#
loop_
_entity.id
_entity.type
_entity.pdbx_description
1 polymer ?
#
loop_
_entity_poly.entity_id
_entity_poly.type
_entity_poly.pdbx_seq_one_letter_code
_entity_poly.pdbx_strand_id
1 'polypeptide(L)'
;MIPAICCLAFLPATTAARELPFLHYTRDNGLPGNIVYSIYRDHKGLLWFATDRGVTRYNGIHFETFTTHDGLPDNEIFIIREDADNRCWFMSFTGALSYYRDGVFYNTGNSPFLRRLSRSYINGAMQLEQDSSFSIYPYDNNYLLNIRGEHYQKVPLQQINARMLVRKRIVASRKLSATVFEIICDRKRFRIDVNGNILSEEPLPFSGHYNPIMCGQENHYLTADAIYNTTGQVTQRFPKGTYPLQSARCYLSDGKNLLVGTEDGLVINHTRRLLTGKKITAITTDAAGNYWISTLLNGVYCLNQDLQYTQVDRNCYSGVARFAFTDKGVLFFVTDNNNFYRSSKGRTALLLDYRALRGHSARYRSEPGFFLDDSLVFNSLYGHDHLLISRLHTSVPVIQQRYIPTEKTAKPHTSPMLSADGIKFITATPGWIYFVYTGSRIFRIDRAHSARTGVSELTSLPLNPSGKRIYAMAKDTAQQLWYTTIDSMFKITGASAVNLPQFNNMAFKRFYIYDSCLIGWTHQNKLLICHDIYGKVKTDSVTGHNTIWNRAYRLDRSRVLLKTSNQYRVITLLPSGYRIHTVEHPFIPEEADYVSADSSTCYFLRNGHITSIPLQQLLIHTVPPVPVFMQVKVQDSVYAMHSGHIHIPYHARRNITVSFTAPGFGHKQLAYEYSVSGQHNDNWQELNEEKINLLAPAYGVYTIKVRSKSLSGERSAPAMLQFTITPPFWASWWFMLAAVLSALLLLYLSVRYLIKYFLRKREQVHITEMKFLQSEFKVLNALMNPHFIFNSLNNIQGLINDDNKRTANEYLRIFADLVRQNMLNISQERITLQKEMDLVTNYLRLEKLRFKDSFNYSIEMDENVDPDFIRIPPLLIQPLVENSIRHGLLPRPHPDNLVHIRIYEEDDLLLIEVRDNGIGIGKSLEQRPAAATSFALGNMEKRLAKLKTLHQQHITFHIRELPEQAGTIAVIRIYLDPPEAGS
;
A
#
# COMPACT_ATOMS: atom_id res chain seq x y z
N MET A 1 -58.60 9.11 41.98
CA MET A 1 -58.83 7.71 41.65
C MET A 1 -59.12 7.59 40.19
N ILE A 2 -58.17 7.13 39.46
CA ILE A 2 -58.29 6.40 38.16
C ILE A 2 -56.91 5.89 37.90
N PRO A 3 -56.59 4.60 37.91
CA PRO A 3 -55.29 4.09 37.55
C PRO A 3 -55.23 3.98 36.02
N ALA A 4 -54.33 4.78 35.39
CA ALA A 4 -54.03 4.59 34.02
C ALA A 4 -53.20 3.30 33.85
N ILE A 5 -53.80 2.28 33.32
CA ILE A 5 -53.19 1.04 32.87
C ILE A 5 -52.32 1.42 31.65
N CYS A 6 -51.02 1.50 31.89
CA CYS A 6 -50.03 1.52 30.79
C CYS A 6 -49.97 0.13 30.18
N CYS A 7 -50.73 -0.09 29.10
CA CYS A 7 -50.45 -1.20 28.18
C CYS A 7 -49.07 -1.01 27.57
N LEU A 8 -48.05 -1.65 28.15
CA LEU A 8 -46.79 -1.90 27.50
C LEU A 8 -47.08 -2.84 26.32
N ALA A 9 -47.28 -2.29 25.15
CA ALA A 9 -47.18 -3.05 23.92
C ALA A 9 -45.80 -3.70 23.87
N PHE A 10 -45.74 -4.99 24.15
CA PHE A 10 -44.60 -5.83 23.74
C PHE A 10 -44.53 -5.78 22.24
N LEU A 11 -43.81 -4.81 21.69
CA LEU A 11 -43.33 -4.92 20.34
C LEU A 11 -42.43 -6.18 20.30
N PRO A 12 -42.69 -7.12 19.40
CA PRO A 12 -41.82 -8.30 19.28
C PRO A 12 -40.41 -7.79 19.05
N ALA A 13 -39.53 -8.17 19.97
CA ALA A 13 -38.11 -7.89 19.78
C ALA A 13 -37.73 -8.54 18.45
N THR A 14 -37.60 -7.72 17.41
CA THR A 14 -37.06 -8.18 16.16
C THR A 14 -35.70 -8.78 16.48
N THR A 15 -35.57 -10.08 16.23
CA THR A 15 -34.28 -10.78 16.33
C THR A 15 -33.41 -10.27 15.21
N ALA A 16 -32.84 -9.12 15.43
CA ALA A 16 -31.95 -8.53 14.49
C ALA A 16 -30.65 -9.34 14.49
N ALA A 17 -30.43 -10.00 13.41
CA ALA A 17 -29.20 -10.74 13.20
C ALA A 17 -28.00 -9.77 13.19
N ARG A 18 -26.94 -10.13 13.90
CA ARG A 18 -25.64 -9.47 13.69
C ARG A 18 -25.23 -9.75 12.24
N GLU A 19 -25.00 -8.71 11.46
CA GLU A 19 -24.43 -8.84 10.13
C GLU A 19 -22.94 -9.15 10.24
N LEU A 20 -22.44 -9.90 9.26
CA LEU A 20 -21.00 -10.10 9.12
C LEU A 20 -20.41 -8.87 8.42
N PRO A 21 -19.29 -8.33 8.89
CA PRO A 21 -18.60 -7.24 8.21
C PRO A 21 -18.00 -7.77 6.90
N PHE A 22 -18.31 -7.08 5.81
CA PHE A 22 -17.70 -7.30 4.52
C PHE A 22 -16.67 -6.21 4.22
N LEU A 23 -15.54 -6.59 3.63
CA LEU A 23 -14.80 -5.65 2.81
C LEU A 23 -15.48 -5.65 1.44
N HIS A 24 -15.83 -4.49 0.97
CA HIS A 24 -16.55 -4.32 -0.29
C HIS A 24 -15.67 -3.61 -1.31
N TYR A 25 -15.38 -4.28 -2.40
CA TYR A 25 -14.54 -3.79 -3.48
C TYR A 25 -15.39 -3.47 -4.69
N THR A 26 -15.26 -2.26 -5.19
CA THR A 26 -15.97 -1.72 -6.35
C THR A 26 -14.96 -1.06 -7.29
N ARG A 27 -15.46 -0.41 -8.32
CA ARG A 27 -14.63 0.42 -9.19
C ARG A 27 -13.82 1.46 -8.42
N ASP A 28 -14.40 2.05 -7.36
CA ASP A 28 -13.74 3.08 -6.55
C ASP A 28 -12.59 2.52 -5.71
N ASN A 29 -12.50 1.20 -5.57
CA ASN A 29 -11.46 0.49 -4.81
C ASN A 29 -10.45 -0.25 -5.70
N GLY A 30 -10.50 -0.05 -7.03
CA GLY A 30 -9.50 -0.61 -7.95
C GLY A 30 -9.97 -1.74 -8.86
N LEU A 31 -11.24 -2.18 -8.78
CA LEU A 31 -11.83 -3.02 -9.82
C LEU A 31 -12.09 -2.19 -11.09
N PRO A 32 -11.97 -2.77 -12.30
CA PRO A 32 -12.26 -2.04 -13.54
C PRO A 32 -13.75 -1.74 -13.73
N GLY A 33 -14.63 -2.58 -13.14
CA GLY A 33 -16.07 -2.46 -13.17
C GLY A 33 -16.75 -3.16 -12.00
N ASN A 34 -18.05 -2.93 -11.81
CA ASN A 34 -18.84 -3.57 -10.76
C ASN A 34 -19.50 -4.88 -11.20
N ILE A 35 -19.43 -5.21 -12.49
CA ILE A 35 -19.90 -6.47 -13.03
C ILE A 35 -18.77 -7.47 -12.95
N VAL A 36 -18.93 -8.50 -12.08
CA VAL A 36 -17.93 -9.55 -11.90
C VAL A 36 -18.58 -10.90 -12.19
N TYR A 37 -18.16 -11.55 -13.24
CA TYR A 37 -18.73 -12.80 -13.71
C TYR A 37 -18.16 -14.02 -12.99
N SER A 38 -16.86 -13.98 -12.66
CA SER A 38 -16.14 -15.10 -12.02
C SER A 38 -14.98 -14.62 -11.17
N ILE A 39 -14.69 -15.37 -10.12
CA ILE A 39 -13.47 -15.24 -9.31
C ILE A 39 -12.72 -16.56 -9.38
N TYR A 40 -11.41 -16.48 -9.49
CA TYR A 40 -10.55 -17.65 -9.48
C TYR A 40 -9.29 -17.38 -8.66
N ARG A 41 -8.85 -18.36 -7.86
CA ARG A 41 -7.56 -18.33 -7.18
C ARG A 41 -6.57 -19.23 -7.90
N ASP A 42 -5.46 -18.66 -8.39
CA ASP A 42 -4.42 -19.41 -9.08
C ASP A 42 -3.52 -20.19 -8.11
N HIS A 43 -2.63 -21.02 -8.66
CA HIS A 43 -1.66 -21.83 -7.90
C HIS A 43 -0.67 -20.97 -7.10
N LYS A 44 -0.45 -19.70 -7.50
CA LYS A 44 0.38 -18.72 -6.78
C LYS A 44 -0.35 -18.08 -5.61
N GLY A 45 -1.64 -18.39 -5.41
CA GLY A 45 -2.49 -17.84 -4.37
C GLY A 45 -3.08 -16.48 -4.70
N LEU A 46 -2.91 -15.96 -5.91
CA LEU A 46 -3.47 -14.70 -6.36
C LEU A 46 -4.92 -14.86 -6.79
N LEU A 47 -5.73 -13.83 -6.60
CA LEU A 47 -7.11 -13.81 -7.07
C LEU A 47 -7.23 -13.14 -8.41
N TRP A 48 -8.02 -13.75 -9.28
CA TRP A 48 -8.36 -13.23 -10.59
C TRP A 48 -9.86 -12.97 -10.68
N PHE A 49 -10.22 -11.80 -11.17
CA PHE A 49 -11.61 -11.36 -11.34
C PHE A 49 -11.90 -11.17 -12.82
N ALA A 50 -12.87 -11.92 -13.34
CA ALA A 50 -13.39 -11.77 -14.68
C ALA A 50 -14.50 -10.71 -14.68
N THR A 51 -14.34 -9.65 -15.47
CA THR A 51 -15.27 -8.53 -15.50
C THR A 51 -15.73 -8.18 -16.92
N ASP A 52 -16.65 -7.22 -17.03
CA ASP A 52 -17.08 -6.62 -18.28
C ASP A 52 -16.05 -5.66 -18.90
N ARG A 53 -14.93 -5.37 -18.20
CA ARG A 53 -13.91 -4.38 -18.59
C ARG A 53 -12.49 -4.90 -18.52
N GLY A 54 -12.30 -6.19 -18.63
CA GLY A 54 -11.01 -6.85 -18.54
C GLY A 54 -10.94 -7.85 -17.41
N VAL A 55 -9.75 -8.31 -17.16
CA VAL A 55 -9.42 -9.21 -16.06
C VAL A 55 -8.55 -8.47 -15.06
N THR A 56 -8.86 -8.63 -13.79
CA THR A 56 -8.07 -8.00 -12.73
C THR A 56 -7.44 -9.08 -11.87
N ARG A 57 -6.16 -8.96 -11.63
CA ARG A 57 -5.40 -9.78 -10.67
C ARG A 57 -5.23 -9.01 -9.36
N TYR A 58 -5.37 -9.70 -8.24
CA TYR A 58 -5.26 -9.11 -6.91
C TYR A 58 -4.36 -9.96 -6.01
N ASN A 59 -3.36 -9.34 -5.43
CA ASN A 59 -2.42 -10.01 -4.53
C ASN A 59 -2.78 -9.86 -3.04
N GLY A 60 -3.93 -9.29 -2.72
CA GLY A 60 -4.34 -8.98 -1.35
C GLY A 60 -4.10 -7.51 -0.95
N ILE A 61 -3.30 -6.76 -1.72
CA ILE A 61 -2.93 -5.37 -1.47
C ILE A 61 -3.22 -4.50 -2.69
N HIS A 62 -2.78 -4.92 -3.87
CA HIS A 62 -2.88 -4.15 -5.11
C HIS A 62 -3.69 -4.89 -6.19
N PHE A 63 -4.49 -4.13 -6.91
CA PHE A 63 -5.20 -4.57 -8.11
C PHE A 63 -4.37 -4.25 -9.35
N GLU A 64 -4.23 -5.23 -10.24
CA GLU A 64 -3.60 -5.07 -11.54
C GLU A 64 -4.58 -5.52 -12.61
N THR A 65 -4.96 -4.63 -13.50
CA THR A 65 -5.98 -4.87 -14.53
C THR A 65 -5.35 -5.06 -15.89
N PHE A 66 -5.82 -6.07 -16.60
CA PHE A 66 -5.41 -6.45 -17.94
C PHE A 66 -6.58 -6.31 -18.91
N THR A 67 -6.28 -5.83 -20.10
CA THR A 67 -7.24 -5.51 -21.16
C THR A 67 -6.79 -6.07 -22.50
N THR A 68 -7.49 -5.77 -23.56
CA THR A 68 -7.08 -6.11 -24.93
C THR A 68 -5.71 -5.53 -25.31
N HIS A 69 -5.29 -4.43 -24.71
CA HIS A 69 -3.95 -3.85 -24.90
C HIS A 69 -2.84 -4.73 -24.35
N ASP A 70 -3.15 -5.52 -23.32
CA ASP A 70 -2.21 -6.46 -22.67
C ASP A 70 -2.20 -7.83 -23.33
N GLY A 71 -3.10 -8.06 -24.30
CA GLY A 71 -3.19 -9.30 -25.07
C GLY A 71 -4.40 -10.16 -24.77
N LEU A 72 -5.37 -9.69 -23.99
CA LEU A 72 -6.67 -10.35 -23.92
C LEU A 72 -7.38 -10.26 -25.29
N PRO A 73 -8.15 -11.30 -25.64
CA PRO A 73 -8.89 -11.30 -26.93
C PRO A 73 -10.11 -10.38 -26.92
N ASP A 74 -10.61 -10.07 -25.73
CA ASP A 74 -11.80 -9.25 -25.46
C ASP A 74 -11.72 -8.73 -24.02
N ASN A 75 -12.35 -7.61 -23.73
CA ASN A 75 -12.44 -7.07 -22.38
C ASN A 75 -13.54 -7.72 -21.55
N GLU A 76 -14.55 -8.33 -22.19
CA GLU A 76 -15.62 -9.01 -21.50
C GLU A 76 -15.28 -10.49 -21.31
N ILE A 77 -14.81 -10.85 -20.10
CA ILE A 77 -14.36 -12.20 -19.74
C ILE A 77 -15.35 -12.82 -18.76
N PHE A 78 -15.84 -14.02 -19.06
CA PHE A 78 -16.80 -14.72 -18.22
C PHE A 78 -16.19 -15.76 -17.28
N ILE A 79 -15.20 -16.52 -17.74
CA ILE A 79 -14.66 -17.65 -17.02
C ILE A 79 -13.15 -17.57 -16.97
N ILE A 80 -12.62 -17.84 -15.81
CA ILE A 80 -11.18 -18.01 -15.57
C ILE A 80 -10.97 -19.42 -14.99
N ARG A 81 -10.03 -20.16 -15.55
CA ARG A 81 -9.59 -21.48 -15.04
C ARG A 81 -8.09 -21.63 -15.24
N GLU A 82 -7.47 -22.42 -14.40
CA GLU A 82 -6.07 -22.77 -14.53
C GLU A 82 -5.93 -24.26 -14.85
N ASP A 83 -5.04 -24.60 -15.77
CA ASP A 83 -4.72 -25.98 -16.11
C ASP A 83 -3.50 -26.47 -15.31
N ALA A 84 -3.15 -27.76 -15.51
CA ALA A 84 -2.04 -28.38 -14.81
C ALA A 84 -0.65 -27.85 -15.23
N ASP A 85 -0.57 -27.16 -16.36
CA ASP A 85 0.64 -26.48 -16.81
C ASP A 85 0.76 -25.06 -16.25
N ASN A 86 -0.07 -24.69 -15.25
CA ASN A 86 -0.16 -23.38 -14.63
C ASN A 86 -0.51 -22.25 -15.63
N ARG A 87 -1.28 -22.58 -16.68
CA ARG A 87 -1.81 -21.58 -17.60
C ARG A 87 -3.18 -21.13 -17.10
N CYS A 88 -3.33 -19.83 -16.77
CA CYS A 88 -4.63 -19.25 -16.48
C CYS A 88 -5.36 -18.96 -17.79
N TRP A 89 -6.41 -19.73 -18.06
CA TRP A 89 -7.27 -19.59 -19.25
C TRP A 89 -8.38 -18.59 -19.03
N PHE A 90 -8.63 -17.78 -20.06
CA PHE A 90 -9.69 -16.79 -20.11
C PHE A 90 -10.61 -17.08 -21.27
N MET A 91 -11.91 -17.12 -20.96
CA MET A 91 -12.96 -17.27 -21.96
C MET A 91 -13.74 -15.95 -22.06
N SER A 92 -13.70 -15.33 -23.22
CA SER A 92 -14.41 -14.08 -23.50
C SER A 92 -15.87 -14.29 -23.91
N PHE A 93 -16.64 -13.21 -23.93
CA PHE A 93 -18.00 -13.18 -24.46
C PHE A 93 -18.05 -13.63 -25.92
N THR A 94 -17.09 -13.22 -26.73
CA THR A 94 -16.99 -13.60 -28.16
C THR A 94 -16.61 -15.06 -28.36
N GLY A 95 -16.34 -15.83 -27.28
CA GLY A 95 -15.89 -17.20 -27.34
C GLY A 95 -14.41 -17.36 -27.67
N ALA A 96 -13.67 -16.27 -27.79
CA ALA A 96 -12.24 -16.33 -27.99
C ALA A 96 -11.54 -16.76 -26.71
N LEU A 97 -10.56 -17.67 -26.86
CA LEU A 97 -9.73 -18.17 -25.78
C LEU A 97 -8.39 -17.49 -25.76
N SER A 98 -7.92 -17.21 -24.58
CA SER A 98 -6.53 -16.83 -24.30
C SER A 98 -6.07 -17.49 -23.01
N TYR A 99 -4.77 -17.52 -22.80
CA TYR A 99 -4.22 -17.90 -21.50
C TYR A 99 -3.04 -16.99 -21.11
N TYR A 100 -2.88 -16.83 -19.82
CA TYR A 100 -1.75 -16.12 -19.22
C TYR A 100 -0.76 -17.13 -18.64
N ARG A 101 0.53 -16.94 -18.92
CA ARG A 101 1.62 -17.72 -18.37
C ARG A 101 2.89 -16.89 -18.26
N ASP A 102 3.56 -16.95 -17.13
CA ASP A 102 4.86 -16.29 -16.88
C ASP A 102 4.94 -14.83 -17.30
N GLY A 103 3.86 -14.06 -17.11
CA GLY A 103 3.82 -12.65 -17.42
C GLY A 103 3.35 -12.30 -18.83
N VAL A 104 2.95 -13.28 -19.65
CA VAL A 104 2.51 -13.08 -21.03
C VAL A 104 1.11 -13.61 -21.24
N PHE A 105 0.30 -12.82 -21.94
CA PHE A 105 -0.97 -13.28 -22.50
C PHE A 105 -0.75 -13.90 -23.89
N TYR A 106 -1.20 -15.11 -24.02
CA TYR A 106 -1.20 -15.83 -25.29
C TYR A 106 -2.61 -15.82 -25.87
N ASN A 107 -2.71 -15.39 -27.11
CA ASN A 107 -3.95 -15.30 -27.89
C ASN A 107 -3.75 -15.81 -29.34
N THR A 108 -4.75 -15.69 -30.18
CA THR A 108 -4.67 -16.12 -31.57
C THR A 108 -3.62 -15.37 -32.39
N GLY A 109 -3.18 -14.18 -31.96
CA GLY A 109 -2.16 -13.39 -32.63
C GLY A 109 -0.74 -13.93 -32.41
N ASN A 110 -0.42 -14.35 -31.18
CA ASN A 110 0.93 -14.75 -30.78
C ASN A 110 1.09 -16.24 -30.48
N SER A 111 0.02 -17.05 -30.44
CA SER A 111 0.06 -18.49 -30.22
C SER A 111 -0.41 -19.27 -31.46
N PRO A 112 0.49 -20.03 -32.14
CA PRO A 112 0.08 -20.92 -33.24
C PRO A 112 -0.91 -22.00 -32.81
N PHE A 113 -0.85 -22.42 -31.54
CA PHE A 113 -1.77 -23.37 -30.96
C PHE A 113 -3.19 -22.81 -30.90
N LEU A 114 -3.39 -21.61 -30.32
CA LEU A 114 -4.69 -20.96 -30.20
C LEU A 114 -5.29 -20.60 -31.58
N ARG A 115 -4.43 -20.31 -32.56
CA ARG A 115 -4.85 -20.03 -33.93
C ARG A 115 -5.50 -21.24 -34.61
N ARG A 116 -5.06 -22.46 -34.25
CA ARG A 116 -5.62 -23.74 -34.73
C ARG A 116 -6.94 -24.12 -34.05
N LEU A 117 -7.15 -23.64 -32.81
CA LEU A 117 -8.43 -23.78 -32.12
C LEU A 117 -9.46 -22.90 -32.86
N SER A 118 -10.36 -23.54 -33.59
CA SER A 118 -11.34 -22.84 -34.43
C SER A 118 -12.17 -21.86 -33.60
N ARG A 119 -12.58 -20.76 -34.24
CA ARG A 119 -13.47 -19.73 -33.73
C ARG A 119 -14.91 -20.25 -33.54
N SER A 120 -15.10 -21.22 -32.67
CA SER A 120 -16.46 -21.60 -32.27
C SER A 120 -16.83 -20.71 -31.09
N TYR A 121 -18.03 -20.13 -31.12
CA TYR A 121 -18.59 -19.44 -29.96
C TYR A 121 -18.59 -20.41 -28.77
N ILE A 122 -17.62 -20.24 -27.89
CA ILE A 122 -17.46 -21.10 -26.73
C ILE A 122 -18.12 -20.39 -25.57
N ASN A 123 -19.42 -20.46 -25.49
CA ASN A 123 -20.19 -20.01 -24.33
C ASN A 123 -20.52 -21.16 -23.39
N GLY A 124 -19.58 -22.11 -23.29
CA GLY A 124 -19.73 -23.35 -22.53
C GLY A 124 -18.99 -23.34 -21.21
N ALA A 125 -19.21 -24.36 -20.40
CA ALA A 125 -18.43 -24.58 -19.20
C ALA A 125 -17.01 -25.09 -19.55
N MET A 126 -16.04 -24.65 -18.76
CA MET A 126 -14.67 -25.14 -18.79
C MET A 126 -14.45 -26.03 -17.56
N GLN A 127 -13.89 -27.19 -17.76
CA GLN A 127 -13.66 -28.15 -16.68
C GLN A 127 -12.25 -28.72 -16.74
N LEU A 128 -11.55 -28.70 -15.62
CA LEU A 128 -10.28 -29.42 -15.45
C LEU A 128 -10.58 -30.88 -15.17
N GLU A 129 -9.96 -31.78 -15.94
CA GLU A 129 -10.11 -33.23 -15.82
C GLU A 129 -9.07 -33.80 -14.85
N GLN A 130 -9.32 -35.01 -14.35
CA GLN A 130 -8.40 -35.70 -13.42
C GLN A 130 -7.03 -36.00 -14.03
N ASP A 131 -6.95 -36.17 -15.36
CA ASP A 131 -5.71 -36.40 -16.09
C ASP A 131 -4.98 -35.11 -16.45
N SER A 132 -5.40 -34.03 -15.84
CA SER A 132 -4.84 -32.69 -16.08
C SER A 132 -5.13 -32.10 -17.46
N SER A 133 -5.99 -32.72 -18.24
CA SER A 133 -6.53 -32.14 -19.47
C SER A 133 -7.68 -31.20 -19.17
N PHE A 134 -8.05 -30.38 -20.13
CA PHE A 134 -9.02 -29.33 -20.00
C PHE A 134 -10.16 -29.53 -20.99
N SER A 135 -11.36 -29.73 -20.49
CA SER A 135 -12.54 -29.96 -21.33
C SER A 135 -13.36 -28.69 -21.49
N ILE A 136 -13.68 -28.34 -22.74
CA ILE A 136 -14.51 -27.22 -23.09
C ILE A 136 -15.58 -27.68 -24.07
N TYR A 137 -16.84 -27.31 -23.85
CA TYR A 137 -17.89 -27.59 -24.81
C TYR A 137 -18.49 -26.30 -25.35
N PRO A 138 -18.54 -26.19 -26.68
CA PRO A 138 -19.17 -25.05 -27.34
C PRO A 138 -20.65 -24.98 -27.06
N TYR A 139 -21.24 -23.80 -27.19
CA TYR A 139 -22.68 -23.58 -26.95
C TYR A 139 -23.57 -24.34 -27.94
N ASP A 140 -23.05 -24.61 -29.13
CA ASP A 140 -23.77 -25.40 -30.15
C ASP A 140 -23.81 -26.88 -29.85
N ASN A 141 -23.08 -27.35 -28.84
CA ASN A 141 -23.02 -28.76 -28.41
C ASN A 141 -22.63 -29.76 -29.48
N ASN A 142 -21.97 -29.37 -30.56
CA ASN A 142 -21.62 -30.27 -31.65
C ASN A 142 -20.41 -31.13 -31.37
N TYR A 143 -19.53 -30.67 -30.49
CA TYR A 143 -18.37 -31.42 -30.08
C TYR A 143 -17.92 -31.04 -28.66
N LEU A 144 -17.16 -31.90 -28.02
CA LEU A 144 -16.35 -31.62 -26.82
C LEU A 144 -14.92 -31.37 -27.27
N LEU A 145 -14.33 -30.28 -26.79
CA LEU A 145 -12.93 -30.00 -27.00
C LEU A 145 -12.14 -30.36 -25.73
N ASN A 146 -11.25 -31.35 -25.83
CA ASN A 146 -10.33 -31.72 -24.74
C ASN A 146 -8.91 -31.26 -25.07
N ILE A 147 -8.32 -30.44 -24.22
CA ILE A 147 -7.02 -29.76 -24.42
C ILE A 147 -6.03 -30.34 -23.42
N ARG A 148 -4.85 -30.76 -23.87
CA ARG A 148 -3.73 -31.17 -23.03
C ARG A 148 -2.42 -30.62 -23.58
N GLY A 149 -1.77 -29.73 -22.83
CA GLY A 149 -0.61 -28.99 -23.33
C GLY A 149 -0.96 -28.16 -24.57
N GLU A 150 -0.22 -28.35 -25.66
CA GLU A 150 -0.49 -27.71 -26.97
C GLU A 150 -1.23 -28.66 -27.94
N HIS A 151 -1.84 -29.72 -27.44
CA HIS A 151 -2.64 -30.66 -28.20
C HIS A 151 -4.11 -30.52 -27.83
N TYR A 152 -4.97 -30.75 -28.81
CA TYR A 152 -6.42 -30.81 -28.56
C TYR A 152 -7.06 -31.95 -29.32
N GLN A 153 -8.13 -32.46 -28.76
CA GLN A 153 -8.98 -33.52 -29.33
C GLN A 153 -10.41 -32.98 -29.45
N LYS A 154 -11.01 -33.13 -30.61
CA LYS A 154 -12.44 -32.86 -30.81
C LYS A 154 -13.20 -34.19 -30.73
N VAL A 155 -14.11 -34.31 -29.77
CA VAL A 155 -14.97 -35.45 -29.59
C VAL A 155 -16.36 -35.09 -30.09
N PRO A 156 -16.86 -35.73 -31.18
CA PRO A 156 -18.17 -35.40 -31.72
C PRO A 156 -19.32 -35.72 -30.76
N LEU A 157 -20.34 -34.89 -30.68
CA LEU A 157 -21.52 -35.08 -29.81
C LEU A 157 -22.82 -35.32 -30.63
N GLN A 158 -22.71 -35.59 -31.92
CA GLN A 158 -23.86 -35.74 -32.82
C GLN A 158 -24.82 -36.84 -32.38
N GLN A 159 -24.34 -37.99 -31.91
CA GLN A 159 -25.17 -39.07 -31.41
C GLN A 159 -25.94 -38.72 -30.14
N ILE A 160 -25.31 -37.98 -29.23
CA ILE A 160 -25.98 -37.45 -28.04
C ILE A 160 -27.07 -36.46 -28.47
N ASN A 161 -26.74 -35.53 -29.37
CA ASN A 161 -27.67 -34.54 -29.85
C ASN A 161 -28.91 -35.14 -30.57
N ALA A 162 -28.69 -36.24 -31.33
CA ALA A 162 -29.77 -36.95 -32.00
C ALA A 162 -30.72 -37.67 -31.04
N ARG A 163 -30.27 -38.08 -29.86
CA ARG A 163 -31.11 -38.74 -28.83
C ARG A 163 -31.83 -37.76 -27.90
N MET A 164 -31.49 -36.45 -27.99
CA MET A 164 -32.15 -35.39 -27.22
C MET A 164 -33.26 -34.73 -28.06
N LEU A 165 -34.50 -34.87 -27.61
CA LEU A 165 -35.70 -34.35 -28.30
C LEU A 165 -35.77 -32.79 -28.36
N VAL A 166 -34.97 -32.08 -27.57
CA VAL A 166 -34.83 -30.64 -27.58
C VAL A 166 -33.36 -30.31 -27.33
N ARG A 167 -32.81 -29.23 -27.92
CA ARG A 167 -31.45 -28.74 -27.65
C ARG A 167 -31.26 -28.45 -26.18
N LYS A 168 -30.88 -29.50 -25.41
CA LYS A 168 -30.66 -29.39 -23.98
C LYS A 168 -29.20 -29.18 -23.70
N ARG A 169 -28.95 -28.37 -22.73
CA ARG A 169 -27.60 -27.91 -22.34
C ARG A 169 -26.79 -29.08 -21.73
N ILE A 170 -25.61 -29.37 -22.24
CA ILE A 170 -24.63 -30.16 -21.54
C ILE A 170 -24.30 -29.48 -20.22
N VAL A 171 -24.41 -30.23 -19.13
CA VAL A 171 -24.26 -29.69 -17.78
C VAL A 171 -22.85 -29.92 -17.27
N ALA A 172 -22.27 -31.06 -17.58
CA ALA A 172 -20.90 -31.39 -17.21
C ALA A 172 -20.30 -32.42 -18.18
N SER A 173 -18.99 -32.49 -18.25
CA SER A 173 -18.24 -33.56 -18.87
C SER A 173 -17.17 -34.04 -17.90
N ARG A 174 -16.71 -35.27 -18.11
CA ARG A 174 -15.63 -35.86 -17.37
C ARG A 174 -14.88 -36.84 -18.26
N LYS A 175 -13.56 -36.76 -18.27
CA LYS A 175 -12.73 -37.74 -18.95
C LYS A 175 -12.48 -38.93 -18.04
N LEU A 176 -12.91 -40.12 -18.43
CA LEU A 176 -12.76 -41.34 -17.66
C LEU A 176 -11.47 -42.07 -18.01
N SER A 177 -11.04 -41.98 -19.26
CA SER A 177 -9.80 -42.60 -19.76
C SER A 177 -9.29 -41.80 -20.98
N ALA A 178 -8.17 -42.20 -21.56
CA ALA A 178 -7.64 -41.59 -22.78
C ALA A 178 -8.65 -41.60 -23.94
N THR A 179 -9.57 -42.58 -23.95
CA THR A 179 -10.51 -42.82 -25.05
C THR A 179 -11.98 -42.69 -24.69
N VAL A 180 -12.32 -42.46 -23.40
CA VAL A 180 -13.72 -42.46 -22.93
C VAL A 180 -14.02 -41.21 -22.16
N PHE A 181 -15.12 -40.57 -22.56
CA PHE A 181 -15.68 -39.38 -21.90
C PHE A 181 -17.07 -39.68 -21.35
N GLU A 182 -17.38 -39.10 -20.21
CA GLU A 182 -18.69 -39.10 -19.59
C GLU A 182 -19.32 -37.71 -19.80
N ILE A 183 -20.49 -37.68 -20.37
CA ILE A 183 -21.23 -36.44 -20.64
C ILE A 183 -22.55 -36.48 -19.87
N ILE A 184 -22.84 -35.42 -19.13
CA ILE A 184 -24.07 -35.27 -18.37
C ILE A 184 -24.96 -34.27 -19.05
N CYS A 185 -26.10 -34.72 -19.46
CA CYS A 185 -27.09 -33.92 -20.13
C CYS A 185 -28.50 -34.46 -19.81
N ASP A 186 -29.43 -33.55 -19.50
CA ASP A 186 -30.84 -33.84 -19.30
C ASP A 186 -31.18 -35.08 -18.42
N ARG A 187 -30.59 -35.13 -17.21
CA ARG A 187 -30.78 -36.20 -16.22
C ARG A 187 -30.24 -37.57 -16.64
N LYS A 188 -29.45 -37.59 -17.69
CA LYS A 188 -28.81 -38.80 -18.20
C LYS A 188 -27.30 -38.60 -18.21
N ARG A 189 -26.63 -39.70 -17.99
CA ARG A 189 -25.20 -39.83 -18.09
C ARG A 189 -24.89 -40.69 -19.33
N PHE A 190 -24.15 -40.12 -20.25
CA PHE A 190 -23.69 -40.77 -21.46
C PHE A 190 -22.20 -41.03 -21.33
N ARG A 191 -21.77 -42.29 -21.56
CA ARG A 191 -20.37 -42.59 -21.81
C ARG A 191 -20.17 -42.69 -23.30
N ILE A 192 -19.19 -41.99 -23.82
CA ILE A 192 -18.87 -41.91 -25.24
C ILE A 192 -17.39 -42.19 -25.48
N ASP A 193 -17.07 -42.74 -26.62
CA ASP A 193 -15.69 -42.86 -27.09
C ASP A 193 -15.20 -41.55 -27.75
N VAL A 194 -13.92 -41.52 -28.17
CA VAL A 194 -13.30 -40.38 -28.84
C VAL A 194 -13.94 -40.03 -30.18
N ASN A 195 -14.64 -40.99 -30.80
CA ASN A 195 -15.37 -40.81 -32.07
C ASN A 195 -16.80 -40.32 -31.84
N GLY A 196 -17.23 -40.18 -30.58
CA GLY A 196 -18.57 -39.74 -30.21
C GLY A 196 -19.63 -40.88 -30.20
N ASN A 197 -19.21 -42.11 -30.27
CA ASN A 197 -20.12 -43.24 -30.18
C ASN A 197 -20.55 -43.48 -28.73
N ILE A 198 -21.86 -43.67 -28.52
CA ILE A 198 -22.41 -43.92 -27.19
C ILE A 198 -22.11 -45.34 -26.73
N LEU A 199 -21.31 -45.47 -25.65
CA LEU A 199 -20.96 -46.76 -25.04
C LEU A 199 -21.99 -47.17 -23.99
N SER A 200 -22.50 -46.22 -23.19
CA SER A 200 -23.56 -46.49 -22.24
C SER A 200 -24.42 -45.23 -22.04
N GLU A 201 -25.70 -45.45 -21.65
CA GLU A 201 -26.64 -44.41 -21.26
C GLU A 201 -27.27 -44.80 -19.93
N GLU A 202 -27.13 -43.99 -18.90
CA GLU A 202 -27.63 -44.26 -17.56
C GLU A 202 -28.38 -43.05 -17.02
N PRO A 203 -29.47 -43.23 -16.24
CA PRO A 203 -30.08 -42.11 -15.51
C PRO A 203 -29.14 -41.63 -14.41
N LEU A 204 -29.24 -40.34 -14.04
CA LEU A 204 -28.55 -39.83 -12.87
C LEU A 204 -29.08 -40.50 -11.59
N PRO A 205 -28.22 -40.67 -10.56
CA PRO A 205 -28.58 -41.45 -9.35
C PRO A 205 -29.57 -40.74 -8.43
N PHE A 206 -30.02 -39.54 -8.78
CA PHE A 206 -31.01 -38.78 -8.02
C PHE A 206 -32.26 -38.45 -8.87
N SER A 207 -33.42 -38.56 -8.22
CA SER A 207 -34.71 -38.26 -8.82
C SER A 207 -35.15 -36.81 -8.52
N GLY A 208 -35.89 -36.17 -9.44
CA GLY A 208 -36.45 -34.84 -9.22
C GLY A 208 -35.72 -33.73 -9.97
N HIS A 209 -36.07 -32.49 -9.62
CA HIS A 209 -35.41 -31.32 -10.18
C HIS A 209 -34.04 -31.10 -9.54
N TYR A 210 -33.07 -30.78 -10.36
CA TYR A 210 -31.76 -30.37 -9.89
C TYR A 210 -31.32 -29.09 -10.58
N ASN A 211 -30.41 -28.36 -9.95
CA ASN A 211 -29.73 -27.20 -10.53
C ASN A 211 -28.21 -27.47 -10.56
N PRO A 212 -27.55 -27.35 -11.71
CA PRO A 212 -26.10 -27.43 -11.74
C PRO A 212 -25.54 -26.18 -11.03
N ILE A 213 -24.62 -26.40 -10.09
CA ILE A 213 -23.94 -25.38 -9.31
C ILE A 213 -22.45 -25.60 -9.34
N MET A 214 -21.70 -24.52 -9.25
CA MET A 214 -20.23 -24.55 -9.22
C MET A 214 -19.72 -24.74 -7.79
N CYS A 215 -18.79 -25.66 -7.59
CA CYS A 215 -18.00 -25.79 -6.37
C CYS A 215 -16.51 -25.65 -6.74
N GLY A 216 -15.94 -24.49 -6.48
CA GLY A 216 -14.58 -24.24 -6.94
C GLY A 216 -14.45 -24.38 -8.46
N GLN A 217 -13.79 -25.45 -8.90
CA GLN A 217 -13.58 -25.74 -10.32
C GLN A 217 -14.53 -26.82 -10.87
N GLU A 218 -15.29 -27.49 -10.01
CA GLU A 218 -16.13 -28.61 -10.37
C GLU A 218 -17.61 -28.24 -10.45
N ASN A 219 -18.31 -28.88 -11.39
CA ASN A 219 -19.76 -28.83 -11.45
C ASN A 219 -20.34 -29.85 -10.47
N HIS A 220 -21.29 -29.41 -9.66
CA HIS A 220 -22.06 -30.25 -8.77
C HIS A 220 -23.55 -30.08 -9.04
N TYR A 221 -24.39 -30.88 -8.45
CA TYR A 221 -25.85 -30.88 -8.63
C TYR A 221 -26.54 -30.60 -7.32
N LEU A 222 -27.25 -29.50 -7.24
CA LEU A 222 -28.12 -29.17 -6.10
C LEU A 222 -29.51 -29.79 -6.36
N THR A 223 -29.93 -30.62 -5.44
CA THR A 223 -31.31 -31.12 -5.33
C THR A 223 -32.03 -30.46 -4.16
N ALA A 224 -33.26 -30.89 -3.89
CA ALA A 224 -34.07 -30.37 -2.80
C ALA A 224 -33.49 -30.65 -1.40
N ASP A 225 -32.64 -31.63 -1.25
CA ASP A 225 -32.14 -32.15 0.03
C ASP A 225 -30.64 -32.43 0.10
N ALA A 226 -29.94 -32.31 -1.03
CA ALA A 226 -28.50 -32.61 -1.08
C ALA A 226 -27.77 -31.93 -2.22
N ILE A 227 -26.48 -31.89 -2.11
CA ILE A 227 -25.55 -31.60 -3.19
C ILE A 227 -24.83 -32.88 -3.57
N TYR A 228 -24.78 -33.16 -4.85
CA TYR A 228 -24.11 -34.33 -5.45
C TYR A 228 -22.93 -33.85 -6.30
N ASN A 229 -21.82 -34.55 -6.23
CA ASN A 229 -20.71 -34.36 -7.16
C ASN A 229 -21.04 -34.94 -8.56
N THR A 230 -20.11 -34.75 -9.50
CA THR A 230 -20.27 -35.29 -10.87
C THR A 230 -20.37 -36.79 -10.94
N THR A 231 -19.90 -37.56 -9.93
CA THR A 231 -20.03 -39.00 -9.86
C THR A 231 -21.37 -39.46 -9.30
N GLY A 232 -22.19 -38.53 -8.78
CA GLY A 232 -23.48 -38.85 -8.16
C GLY A 232 -23.39 -39.20 -6.68
N GLN A 233 -22.24 -38.96 -6.03
CA GLN A 233 -22.11 -39.13 -4.59
C GLN A 233 -22.59 -37.86 -3.88
N VAL A 234 -23.22 -38.05 -2.72
CA VAL A 234 -23.65 -36.92 -1.87
C VAL A 234 -22.44 -36.28 -1.22
N THR A 235 -22.22 -35.00 -1.51
CA THR A 235 -21.19 -34.21 -0.86
C THR A 235 -21.71 -33.50 0.39
N GLN A 236 -22.98 -33.09 0.36
CA GLN A 236 -23.61 -32.39 1.46
C GLN A 236 -25.10 -32.65 1.52
N ARG A 237 -25.64 -32.95 2.73
CA ARG A 237 -27.09 -33.09 2.98
C ARG A 237 -27.62 -31.88 3.75
N PHE A 238 -28.88 -31.53 3.51
CA PHE A 238 -29.58 -30.46 4.21
C PHE A 238 -31.12 -30.73 4.22
N PRO A 239 -31.88 -30.06 5.07
CA PRO A 239 -33.34 -30.16 5.09
C PRO A 239 -33.95 -29.73 3.75
N LYS A 240 -34.98 -30.47 3.32
CA LYS A 240 -35.71 -30.13 2.08
C LYS A 240 -36.24 -28.69 2.11
N GLY A 241 -36.10 -27.97 1.00
CA GLY A 241 -36.62 -26.63 0.86
C GLY A 241 -35.71 -25.54 1.44
N THR A 242 -34.52 -25.89 1.92
CA THR A 242 -33.55 -24.91 2.45
C THR A 242 -33.11 -23.92 1.38
N TYR A 243 -32.95 -24.40 0.14
CA TYR A 243 -32.56 -23.55 -0.99
C TYR A 243 -33.62 -23.61 -2.10
N PRO A 244 -33.99 -22.45 -2.70
CA PRO A 244 -34.74 -22.44 -3.95
C PRO A 244 -33.90 -23.04 -5.07
N LEU A 245 -34.28 -24.19 -5.56
CA LEU A 245 -33.53 -24.92 -6.59
C LEU A 245 -33.14 -24.09 -7.81
N GLN A 246 -33.99 -23.14 -8.22
CA GLN A 246 -33.78 -22.31 -9.40
C GLN A 246 -32.84 -21.10 -9.14
N SER A 247 -32.60 -20.75 -7.90
CA SER A 247 -31.84 -19.52 -7.56
C SER A 247 -30.38 -19.76 -7.19
N ALA A 248 -29.98 -20.97 -6.82
CA ALA A 248 -28.61 -21.28 -6.48
C ALA A 248 -27.71 -21.33 -7.72
N ARG A 249 -26.54 -20.68 -7.65
CA ARG A 249 -25.60 -20.55 -8.76
C ARG A 249 -24.24 -21.20 -8.48
N CYS A 250 -23.76 -21.05 -7.26
CA CYS A 250 -22.47 -21.56 -6.83
C CYS A 250 -22.51 -21.90 -5.35
N TYR A 251 -21.57 -22.70 -4.90
CA TYR A 251 -21.36 -22.95 -3.49
C TYR A 251 -19.88 -23.18 -3.18
N LEU A 252 -19.55 -23.04 -1.91
CA LEU A 252 -18.24 -23.39 -1.36
C LEU A 252 -18.44 -24.09 -0.04
N SER A 253 -17.75 -25.21 0.17
CA SER A 253 -17.68 -25.89 1.47
C SER A 253 -16.22 -26.13 1.83
N ASP A 254 -15.81 -25.68 3.02
CA ASP A 254 -14.46 -25.86 3.56
C ASP A 254 -14.42 -26.86 4.72
N GLY A 255 -15.52 -27.62 4.91
CA GLY A 255 -15.70 -28.56 6.02
C GLY A 255 -16.20 -27.89 7.31
N LYS A 256 -16.00 -26.58 7.47
CA LYS A 256 -16.46 -25.78 8.63
C LYS A 256 -17.73 -25.01 8.28
N ASN A 257 -17.75 -24.39 7.12
CA ASN A 257 -18.86 -23.58 6.64
C ASN A 257 -19.32 -24.02 5.26
N LEU A 258 -20.60 -23.91 5.00
CA LEU A 258 -21.21 -24.05 3.70
C LEU A 258 -21.77 -22.70 3.26
N LEU A 259 -21.25 -22.14 2.20
CA LEU A 259 -21.71 -20.90 1.58
C LEU A 259 -22.39 -21.23 0.25
N VAL A 260 -23.61 -20.78 0.06
CA VAL A 260 -24.37 -20.97 -1.19
C VAL A 260 -24.74 -19.62 -1.77
N GLY A 261 -24.23 -19.32 -2.95
CA GLY A 261 -24.55 -18.12 -3.71
C GLY A 261 -25.83 -18.32 -4.52
N THR A 262 -26.76 -17.37 -4.39
CA THR A 262 -28.06 -17.41 -5.07
C THR A 262 -28.28 -16.16 -5.92
N GLU A 263 -29.39 -16.12 -6.66
CA GLU A 263 -29.83 -14.92 -7.36
C GLU A 263 -30.26 -13.78 -6.41
N ASP A 264 -30.57 -14.10 -5.15
CA ASP A 264 -31.05 -13.17 -4.14
C ASP A 264 -30.16 -13.17 -2.87
N GLY A 265 -28.85 -13.34 -3.03
CA GLY A 265 -27.90 -13.21 -1.95
C GLY A 265 -27.09 -14.46 -1.64
N LEU A 266 -26.41 -14.41 -0.50
CA LEU A 266 -25.56 -15.46 0.04
C LEU A 266 -26.24 -16.15 1.21
N VAL A 267 -26.26 -17.47 1.24
CA VAL A 267 -26.75 -18.28 2.37
C VAL A 267 -25.59 -19.02 3.02
N ILE A 268 -25.42 -18.86 4.34
CA ILE A 268 -24.38 -19.51 5.12
C ILE A 268 -25.00 -20.51 6.08
N ASN A 269 -24.48 -21.74 6.09
CA ASN A 269 -24.86 -22.81 7.02
C ASN A 269 -26.37 -22.96 7.15
N HIS A 270 -27.08 -22.91 6.02
CA HIS A 270 -28.52 -23.11 5.85
C HIS A 270 -29.46 -22.04 6.47
N THR A 271 -28.96 -21.22 7.37
CA THR A 271 -29.82 -20.37 8.22
C THR A 271 -29.57 -18.88 8.02
N ARG A 272 -28.34 -18.49 7.76
CA ARG A 272 -27.94 -17.09 7.70
C ARG A 272 -27.96 -16.57 6.28
N ARG A 273 -28.81 -15.59 5.99
CA ARG A 273 -28.87 -14.92 4.69
C ARG A 273 -28.15 -13.57 4.75
N LEU A 274 -27.32 -13.30 3.76
CA LEU A 274 -26.53 -12.09 3.62
C LEU A 274 -26.60 -11.61 2.18
N LEU A 275 -26.25 -10.34 1.94
CA LEU A 275 -26.21 -9.74 0.60
C LEU A 275 -27.55 -9.88 -0.15
N THR A 276 -28.68 -9.78 0.56
CA THR A 276 -30.03 -9.89 -0.01
C THR A 276 -30.21 -8.88 -1.15
N GLY A 277 -30.88 -9.29 -2.21
CA GLY A 277 -31.05 -8.50 -3.43
C GLY A 277 -29.83 -8.46 -4.37
N LYS A 278 -28.77 -9.19 -4.02
CA LYS A 278 -27.54 -9.23 -4.84
C LYS A 278 -27.36 -10.59 -5.51
N LYS A 279 -27.22 -10.60 -6.82
CA LYS A 279 -27.00 -11.82 -7.58
C LYS A 279 -25.54 -12.27 -7.44
N ILE A 280 -25.31 -13.38 -6.74
CA ILE A 280 -23.98 -13.95 -6.54
C ILE A 280 -23.55 -14.73 -7.80
N THR A 281 -22.33 -14.50 -8.26
CA THR A 281 -21.80 -15.14 -9.48
C THR A 281 -20.79 -16.24 -9.17
N ALA A 282 -19.91 -16.03 -8.20
CA ALA A 282 -18.94 -17.05 -7.77
C ALA A 282 -18.52 -16.83 -6.32
N ILE A 283 -17.98 -17.89 -5.69
CA ILE A 283 -17.41 -17.88 -4.34
C ILE A 283 -16.09 -18.63 -4.38
N THR A 284 -15.06 -18.08 -3.76
CA THR A 284 -13.75 -18.70 -3.60
C THR A 284 -13.11 -18.31 -2.26
N THR A 285 -11.95 -18.89 -1.95
CA THR A 285 -11.13 -18.46 -0.79
C THR A 285 -9.82 -17.87 -1.25
N ASP A 286 -9.29 -16.91 -0.49
CA ASP A 286 -7.91 -16.45 -0.67
C ASP A 286 -6.90 -17.38 0.02
N ALA A 287 -5.62 -16.98 -0.02
CA ALA A 287 -4.55 -17.73 0.62
C ALA A 287 -4.60 -17.68 2.16
N ALA A 288 -5.26 -16.67 2.74
CA ALA A 288 -5.50 -16.55 4.17
C ALA A 288 -6.81 -17.26 4.62
N GLY A 289 -7.57 -17.84 3.68
CA GLY A 289 -8.81 -18.56 3.94
C GLY A 289 -10.06 -17.68 3.99
N ASN A 290 -9.98 -16.37 3.72
CA ASN A 290 -11.17 -15.51 3.69
C ASN A 290 -12.02 -15.85 2.46
N TYR A 291 -13.34 -15.71 2.62
CA TYR A 291 -14.30 -15.96 1.55
C TYR A 291 -14.46 -14.74 0.66
N TRP A 292 -14.32 -14.93 -0.63
CA TRP A 292 -14.52 -13.92 -1.66
C TRP A 292 -15.77 -14.23 -2.47
N ILE A 293 -16.67 -13.28 -2.52
CA ILE A 293 -18.00 -13.41 -3.10
C ILE A 293 -18.17 -12.36 -4.19
N SER A 294 -18.26 -12.77 -5.45
CA SER A 294 -18.54 -11.86 -6.56
C SER A 294 -20.02 -11.71 -6.80
N THR A 295 -20.39 -10.53 -7.32
CA THR A 295 -21.77 -10.21 -7.67
C THR A 295 -21.86 -9.70 -9.10
N LEU A 296 -23.02 -9.85 -9.70
CA LEU A 296 -23.23 -9.43 -11.08
C LEU A 296 -23.20 -7.91 -11.26
N LEU A 297 -23.59 -7.11 -10.25
CA LEU A 297 -23.72 -5.65 -10.41
C LEU A 297 -23.08 -4.84 -9.28
N ASN A 298 -22.63 -5.49 -8.20
CA ASN A 298 -22.21 -4.80 -6.98
C ASN A 298 -20.74 -5.08 -6.62
N GLY A 299 -19.90 -5.46 -7.57
CA GLY A 299 -18.49 -5.75 -7.30
C GLY A 299 -18.28 -7.03 -6.50
N VAL A 300 -17.33 -7.00 -5.56
CA VAL A 300 -16.85 -8.17 -4.82
C VAL A 300 -16.89 -7.88 -3.33
N TYR A 301 -17.31 -8.89 -2.57
CA TYR A 301 -17.34 -8.87 -1.10
C TYR A 301 -16.33 -9.87 -0.55
N CYS A 302 -15.54 -9.45 0.44
CA CYS A 302 -14.65 -10.34 1.18
C CYS A 302 -15.17 -10.49 2.62
N LEU A 303 -15.23 -11.74 3.08
CA LEU A 303 -15.72 -12.11 4.40
C LEU A 303 -14.65 -12.94 5.11
N ASN A 304 -14.43 -12.69 6.40
CA ASN A 304 -13.46 -13.47 7.17
C ASN A 304 -13.89 -14.93 7.32
N GLN A 305 -12.92 -15.86 7.22
CA GLN A 305 -13.12 -17.30 7.29
C GLN A 305 -13.79 -17.77 8.58
N ASP A 306 -13.50 -17.14 9.71
CA ASP A 306 -14.01 -17.57 11.02
C ASP A 306 -15.45 -17.16 11.26
N LEU A 307 -16.00 -16.23 10.46
CA LEU A 307 -17.33 -15.66 10.64
C LEU A 307 -17.58 -15.10 12.05
N GLN A 308 -16.48 -14.83 12.80
CA GLN A 308 -16.52 -14.35 14.18
C GLN A 308 -16.65 -12.83 14.28
N TYR A 309 -16.25 -12.13 13.19
CA TYR A 309 -16.46 -10.70 13.12
C TYR A 309 -17.94 -10.42 12.89
N THR A 310 -18.49 -9.55 13.68
CA THR A 310 -19.89 -9.20 13.53
C THR A 310 -20.05 -7.69 13.49
N GLN A 311 -21.04 -7.26 12.73
CA GLN A 311 -21.46 -5.88 12.68
C GLN A 311 -22.83 -5.77 13.37
N VAL A 312 -23.07 -4.72 14.14
CA VAL A 312 -24.40 -4.45 14.66
C VAL A 312 -25.26 -4.00 13.49
N ASP A 313 -26.37 -4.73 13.25
CA ASP A 313 -27.26 -4.41 12.15
C ASP A 313 -27.78 -2.98 12.27
N ARG A 314 -27.55 -2.21 11.22
CA ARG A 314 -27.94 -0.80 11.14
C ARG A 314 -29.46 -0.61 11.21
N ASN A 315 -30.23 -1.59 10.80
CA ASN A 315 -31.71 -1.56 10.85
C ASN A 315 -32.28 -1.71 12.25
N CYS A 316 -31.44 -2.08 13.22
CA CYS A 316 -31.87 -2.33 14.60
C CYS A 316 -31.86 -1.09 15.47
N TYR A 317 -31.38 0.03 14.98
CA TYR A 317 -31.31 1.28 15.73
C TYR A 317 -31.47 2.49 14.82
N SER A 318 -32.01 3.56 15.39
CA SER A 318 -32.22 4.83 14.69
C SER A 318 -31.08 5.79 14.95
N GLY A 319 -30.72 6.58 13.94
CA GLY A 319 -29.62 7.55 14.04
C GLY A 319 -28.24 6.95 13.74
N VAL A 320 -27.18 7.74 13.79
CA VAL A 320 -25.78 7.33 13.54
C VAL A 320 -25.11 7.09 14.90
N ALA A 321 -24.52 5.90 15.13
CA ALA A 321 -23.78 5.64 16.36
C ALA A 321 -22.57 6.58 16.46
N ARG A 322 -22.41 7.25 17.59
CA ARG A 322 -21.32 8.21 17.85
C ARG A 322 -20.36 7.76 18.93
N PHE A 323 -20.84 6.97 19.87
CA PHE A 323 -20.10 6.52 21.03
C PHE A 323 -20.50 5.09 21.35
N ALA A 324 -19.53 4.23 21.66
CA ALA A 324 -19.79 2.84 22.04
C ALA A 324 -18.82 2.41 23.15
N PHE A 325 -19.30 1.65 24.10
CA PHE A 325 -18.49 1.04 25.15
C PHE A 325 -19.03 -0.34 25.52
N THR A 326 -18.22 -1.10 26.23
CA THR A 326 -18.59 -2.46 26.65
C THR A 326 -18.57 -2.60 28.17
N ASP A 327 -19.48 -3.38 28.65
CA ASP A 327 -19.51 -3.82 30.06
C ASP A 327 -19.98 -5.27 30.17
N LYS A 328 -19.21 -6.14 30.83
CA LYS A 328 -19.51 -7.56 31.05
C LYS A 328 -19.97 -8.30 29.79
N GLY A 329 -19.29 -8.05 28.64
CA GLY A 329 -19.62 -8.66 27.34
C GLY A 329 -20.88 -8.12 26.67
N VAL A 330 -21.44 -7.04 27.18
CA VAL A 330 -22.59 -6.34 26.59
C VAL A 330 -22.09 -5.04 25.95
N LEU A 331 -22.42 -4.83 24.70
CA LEU A 331 -22.13 -3.60 23.99
C LEU A 331 -23.25 -2.58 24.25
N PHE A 332 -22.86 -1.37 24.62
CA PHE A 332 -23.72 -0.21 24.74
C PHE A 332 -23.28 0.86 23.79
N PHE A 333 -24.21 1.56 23.16
CA PHE A 333 -23.89 2.66 22.25
C PHE A 333 -24.96 3.74 22.23
N VAL A 334 -24.53 4.94 21.89
CA VAL A 334 -25.36 6.14 21.77
C VAL A 334 -25.36 6.61 20.34
N THR A 335 -26.54 6.97 19.83
CA THR A 335 -26.68 7.51 18.49
C THR A 335 -26.71 9.06 18.49
N ASP A 336 -26.60 9.69 17.32
CA ASP A 336 -26.71 11.13 17.13
C ASP A 336 -28.09 11.70 17.55
N ASN A 337 -29.12 10.85 17.61
CA ASN A 337 -30.41 11.18 18.16
C ASN A 337 -30.45 11.10 19.71
N ASN A 338 -29.29 10.82 20.32
CA ASN A 338 -29.12 10.56 21.77
C ASN A 338 -29.89 9.37 22.30
N ASN A 339 -30.34 8.49 21.43
CA ASN A 339 -30.92 7.23 21.84
C ASN A 339 -29.83 6.27 22.32
N PHE A 340 -30.10 5.59 23.43
CA PHE A 340 -29.15 4.69 24.07
C PHE A 340 -29.57 3.25 23.85
N TYR A 341 -28.66 2.47 23.29
CA TYR A 341 -28.90 1.09 22.91
C TYR A 341 -28.01 0.12 23.66
N ARG A 342 -28.54 -1.08 23.87
CA ARG A 342 -27.84 -2.24 24.40
C ARG A 342 -27.85 -3.34 23.35
N SER A 343 -26.70 -3.91 23.07
CA SER A 343 -26.55 -5.05 22.14
C SER A 343 -25.87 -6.21 22.84
N SER A 344 -26.54 -7.35 22.92
CA SER A 344 -26.02 -8.57 23.54
C SER A 344 -26.51 -9.80 22.80
N LYS A 345 -25.63 -10.77 22.56
CA LYS A 345 -25.92 -12.04 21.89
C LYS A 345 -26.75 -11.88 20.60
N GLY A 346 -26.43 -10.86 19.79
CA GLY A 346 -27.12 -10.61 18.52
C GLY A 346 -28.46 -9.86 18.61
N ARG A 347 -28.88 -9.46 19.79
CA ARG A 347 -30.11 -8.68 20.00
C ARG A 347 -29.75 -7.26 20.39
N THR A 348 -30.30 -6.28 19.68
CA THR A 348 -30.15 -4.87 20.01
C THR A 348 -31.48 -4.34 20.51
N ALA A 349 -31.47 -3.72 21.68
CA ALA A 349 -32.66 -3.15 22.31
C ALA A 349 -32.41 -1.68 22.65
N LEU A 350 -33.42 -0.86 22.46
CA LEU A 350 -33.44 0.53 22.93
C LEU A 350 -33.58 0.53 24.46
N LEU A 351 -32.60 1.08 25.16
CA LEU A 351 -32.64 1.25 26.62
C LEU A 351 -33.26 2.57 27.02
N LEU A 352 -32.99 3.60 26.29
CA LEU A 352 -33.46 4.93 26.58
C LEU A 352 -33.79 5.66 25.27
N ASP A 353 -35.06 6.04 25.14
CA ASP A 353 -35.51 6.99 24.12
C ASP A 353 -35.44 8.40 24.68
N TYR A 354 -34.45 9.12 24.23
CA TYR A 354 -34.24 10.49 24.66
C TYR A 354 -35.38 11.44 24.24
N ARG A 355 -36.04 11.16 23.12
CA ARG A 355 -37.20 11.96 22.66
C ARG A 355 -38.41 11.79 23.56
N ALA A 356 -38.61 10.57 24.06
CA ALA A 356 -39.72 10.29 25.02
C ALA A 356 -39.51 11.01 26.35
N LEU A 357 -38.27 11.24 26.78
CA LEU A 357 -37.98 11.98 28.01
C LEU A 357 -38.15 13.49 27.86
N ARG A 358 -38.12 14.02 26.65
CA ARG A 358 -38.05 15.47 26.39
C ARG A 358 -39.37 16.21 26.59
N GLY A 359 -40.51 15.55 26.54
CA GLY A 359 -41.79 16.34 26.51
C GLY A 359 -41.57 17.54 25.55
N HIS A 360 -42.38 17.79 24.67
CA HIS A 360 -42.50 18.80 23.59
C HIS A 360 -41.57 20.00 23.43
N SER A 361 -40.42 20.16 24.10
CA SER A 361 -39.52 21.31 23.91
C SER A 361 -38.29 21.00 23.06
N ALA A 362 -38.30 21.48 21.80
CA ALA A 362 -37.43 21.09 20.69
C ALA A 362 -36.05 21.79 20.63
N ARG A 363 -35.56 22.46 21.68
CA ARG A 363 -34.40 23.38 21.57
C ARG A 363 -33.09 22.96 22.21
N TYR A 364 -32.94 21.70 22.65
CA TYR A 364 -31.73 21.35 23.41
C TYR A 364 -30.89 20.29 22.70
N ARG A 365 -29.61 20.63 22.46
CA ARG A 365 -28.59 19.64 22.05
C ARG A 365 -28.07 18.95 23.30
N SER A 366 -28.07 17.62 23.33
CA SER A 366 -27.39 16.86 24.37
C SER A 366 -26.00 16.52 23.95
N GLU A 367 -25.04 16.61 24.84
CA GLU A 367 -23.74 16.01 24.66
C GLU A 367 -23.77 14.49 24.99
N PRO A 368 -22.82 13.70 24.40
CA PRO A 368 -22.80 12.26 24.60
C PRO A 368 -22.63 11.91 26.07
N GLY A 369 -23.39 10.90 26.53
CA GLY A 369 -23.27 10.36 27.86
C GLY A 369 -21.88 9.87 28.17
N PHE A 370 -21.44 9.99 29.42
CA PHE A 370 -20.18 9.48 29.92
C PHE A 370 -20.38 8.15 30.60
N PHE A 371 -19.53 7.17 30.29
CA PHE A 371 -19.48 5.92 31.03
C PHE A 371 -18.67 6.12 32.32
N LEU A 372 -19.28 5.82 33.46
CA LEU A 372 -18.64 6.05 34.74
C LEU A 372 -17.98 4.82 35.37
N ASP A 373 -18.66 3.70 35.30
CA ASP A 373 -18.19 2.41 35.76
C ASP A 373 -19.16 1.31 35.25
N ASP A 374 -18.92 0.09 35.62
CA ASP A 374 -19.63 -1.10 35.16
C ASP A 374 -21.15 -1.09 35.34
N SER A 375 -21.73 -0.09 35.97
CA SER A 375 -23.15 -0.07 36.30
C SER A 375 -23.91 1.21 35.98
N LEU A 376 -23.26 2.31 35.64
CA LEU A 376 -23.90 3.62 35.49
C LEU A 376 -23.51 4.35 34.23
N VAL A 377 -24.50 4.86 33.53
CA VAL A 377 -24.31 5.81 32.43
C VAL A 377 -24.73 7.18 32.91
N PHE A 378 -23.93 8.14 32.55
CA PHE A 378 -24.13 9.51 32.85
C PHE A 378 -24.52 10.29 31.58
N ASN A 379 -25.67 10.94 31.63
CA ASN A 379 -26.15 11.79 30.54
C ASN A 379 -26.45 13.18 31.06
N SER A 380 -25.90 14.21 30.45
CA SER A 380 -26.14 15.59 30.82
C SER A 380 -27.22 16.19 29.93
N LEU A 381 -28.24 16.73 30.54
CA LEU A 381 -29.35 17.42 29.87
C LEU A 381 -29.07 18.93 29.87
N TYR A 382 -28.95 19.50 28.67
CA TYR A 382 -28.74 20.94 28.47
C TYR A 382 -29.95 21.74 28.98
N GLY A 383 -29.69 22.76 29.79
CA GLY A 383 -30.68 23.79 30.14
C GLY A 383 -31.59 23.48 31.30
N HIS A 384 -31.38 22.35 32.01
CA HIS A 384 -32.06 22.04 33.29
C HIS A 384 -31.05 21.54 34.30
N ASP A 385 -31.22 21.89 35.58
CA ASP A 385 -30.39 21.49 36.72
C ASP A 385 -30.52 19.98 37.06
N HIS A 386 -30.65 19.15 36.04
CA HIS A 386 -30.88 17.72 36.22
C HIS A 386 -29.78 16.87 35.64
N LEU A 387 -29.28 15.96 36.46
CA LEU A 387 -28.33 14.91 36.13
C LEU A 387 -29.10 13.59 35.95
N LEU A 388 -28.92 12.96 34.80
CA LEU A 388 -29.58 11.69 34.52
C LEU A 388 -28.61 10.54 34.80
N ILE A 389 -28.86 9.73 35.79
CA ILE A 389 -28.05 8.53 36.07
C ILE A 389 -28.93 7.30 35.83
N SER A 390 -28.47 6.42 34.89
CA SER A 390 -29.17 5.19 34.56
C SER A 390 -28.33 3.96 34.88
N ARG A 391 -28.95 2.93 35.45
CA ARG A 391 -28.30 1.62 35.64
C ARG A 391 -28.34 0.81 34.35
N LEU A 392 -27.22 0.30 33.94
CA LEU A 392 -27.08 -0.40 32.65
C LEU A 392 -27.76 -1.76 32.58
N HIS A 393 -27.86 -2.46 33.68
CA HIS A 393 -28.28 -3.85 33.72
C HIS A 393 -29.68 -4.06 34.29
N THR A 394 -30.40 -3.00 34.62
CA THR A 394 -31.77 -3.08 35.15
C THR A 394 -32.76 -2.56 34.12
N SER A 395 -33.93 -3.18 34.09
CA SER A 395 -35.11 -2.71 33.31
C SER A 395 -35.82 -1.50 33.93
N VAL A 396 -35.30 -0.98 35.02
CA VAL A 396 -35.90 0.13 35.79
C VAL A 396 -35.46 1.46 35.18
N PRO A 397 -36.42 2.40 35.06
CA PRO A 397 -36.18 3.66 34.40
C PRO A 397 -35.19 4.55 35.13
N VAL A 398 -34.65 5.42 34.36
CA VAL A 398 -33.80 6.53 34.66
C VAL A 398 -34.23 7.25 35.95
N ILE A 399 -33.31 7.35 36.90
CA ILE A 399 -33.51 8.20 38.07
C ILE A 399 -33.17 9.63 37.67
N GLN A 400 -34.16 10.49 37.55
CA GLN A 400 -33.93 11.95 37.46
C GLN A 400 -33.52 12.46 38.83
N GLN A 401 -32.30 12.96 38.95
CA GLN A 401 -31.82 13.56 40.17
C GLN A 401 -31.72 15.07 40.02
N ARG A 402 -32.38 15.78 40.92
CA ARG A 402 -32.31 17.23 41.01
C ARG A 402 -31.01 17.66 41.69
N TYR A 403 -30.34 18.59 41.09
CA TYR A 403 -29.10 19.15 41.55
C TYR A 403 -29.32 20.23 42.63
N ILE A 404 -28.73 20.07 43.84
CA ILE A 404 -28.80 21.09 44.89
C ILE A 404 -27.38 21.44 45.33
N PRO A 405 -26.89 22.69 45.08
CA PRO A 405 -25.61 23.16 45.60
C PRO A 405 -25.65 23.21 47.15
N THR A 406 -24.66 22.64 47.80
CA THR A 406 -24.58 22.63 49.31
C THR A 406 -23.86 23.84 49.88
N GLU A 407 -23.37 24.77 49.06
CA GLU A 407 -22.80 26.02 49.59
C GLU A 407 -23.90 26.96 50.08
N LYS A 408 -24.14 26.95 51.36
CA LYS A 408 -25.11 27.82 52.10
C LYS A 408 -24.84 29.32 52.01
N THR A 409 -23.82 29.76 51.30
CA THR A 409 -23.35 31.19 51.27
C THR A 409 -23.51 31.91 49.96
N ALA A 410 -23.98 31.24 48.90
CA ALA A 410 -24.15 31.92 47.62
C ALA A 410 -25.56 32.52 47.52
N LYS A 411 -25.65 33.84 47.29
CA LYS A 411 -26.90 34.52 46.92
C LYS A 411 -27.54 33.78 45.75
N PRO A 412 -28.91 33.67 45.67
CA PRO A 412 -29.59 32.88 44.63
C PRO A 412 -29.27 33.21 43.18
N HIS A 413 -28.58 34.30 42.92
CA HIS A 413 -28.21 34.82 41.58
C HIS A 413 -26.73 34.64 41.21
N THR A 414 -25.88 34.05 42.08
CA THR A 414 -24.45 33.88 41.84
C THR A 414 -23.97 32.44 41.98
N SER A 415 -24.83 31.47 42.10
CA SER A 415 -24.42 30.05 42.06
C SER A 415 -23.88 29.75 40.68
N PRO A 416 -22.63 29.27 40.52
CA PRO A 416 -22.17 28.86 39.22
C PRO A 416 -23.04 27.70 38.76
N MET A 417 -23.98 27.97 37.86
CA MET A 417 -24.68 26.94 37.13
C MET A 417 -23.62 26.04 36.47
N LEU A 418 -23.54 24.78 36.88
CA LEU A 418 -22.76 23.81 36.16
C LEU A 418 -23.46 23.54 34.82
N SER A 419 -23.16 24.39 33.83
CA SER A 419 -23.57 24.06 32.47
C SER A 419 -22.82 22.81 32.01
N ALA A 420 -23.48 21.93 31.28
CA ALA A 420 -22.88 20.72 30.72
C ALA A 420 -21.63 21.03 29.88
N ASP A 421 -21.56 22.18 29.26
CA ASP A 421 -20.42 22.69 28.51
C ASP A 421 -19.13 22.83 29.34
N GLY A 422 -19.27 22.92 30.64
CA GLY A 422 -18.13 23.06 31.54
C GLY A 422 -17.56 21.76 32.08
N ILE A 423 -18.20 20.62 31.92
CA ILE A 423 -17.71 19.34 32.44
C ILE A 423 -16.71 18.75 31.47
N LYS A 424 -15.47 18.59 31.91
CA LYS A 424 -14.39 18.02 31.13
C LYS A 424 -14.17 16.55 31.34
N PHE A 425 -14.22 16.12 32.57
CA PHE A 425 -14.02 14.74 32.97
C PHE A 425 -15.05 14.31 34.00
N ILE A 426 -15.52 13.09 33.83
CA ILE A 426 -16.35 12.42 34.84
C ILE A 426 -15.73 11.08 35.10
N THR A 427 -15.62 10.70 36.37
CA THR A 427 -15.16 9.39 36.77
C THR A 427 -15.84 9.02 38.11
N ALA A 428 -15.91 7.72 38.38
CA ALA A 428 -16.52 7.26 39.60
C ALA A 428 -15.59 6.27 40.34
N THR A 429 -15.69 6.30 41.65
CA THR A 429 -15.21 5.27 42.55
C THR A 429 -16.40 4.54 43.21
N PRO A 430 -16.21 3.46 43.97
CA PRO A 430 -17.32 2.79 44.62
C PRO A 430 -18.24 3.69 45.47
N GLY A 431 -17.66 4.71 46.12
CA GLY A 431 -18.44 5.63 46.98
C GLY A 431 -18.81 6.95 46.31
N TRP A 432 -18.12 7.40 45.32
CA TRP A 432 -18.24 8.77 44.83
C TRP A 432 -18.22 8.88 43.32
N ILE A 433 -18.95 9.87 42.78
CA ILE A 433 -18.80 10.34 41.37
C ILE A 433 -18.08 11.68 41.40
N TYR A 434 -17.05 11.82 40.60
CA TYR A 434 -16.23 13.02 40.50
C TYR A 434 -16.39 13.72 39.17
N PHE A 435 -16.46 15.04 39.21
CA PHE A 435 -16.58 15.94 38.04
C PHE A 435 -15.44 16.94 38.05
N VAL A 436 -14.83 17.12 36.90
CA VAL A 436 -13.91 18.22 36.68
C VAL A 436 -14.56 19.24 35.80
N TYR A 437 -14.78 20.42 36.37
CA TYR A 437 -15.44 21.52 35.69
C TYR A 437 -14.44 22.53 35.17
N THR A 438 -14.76 23.20 34.06
CA THR A 438 -13.92 24.09 33.24
C THR A 438 -12.65 24.58 33.94
N GLY A 439 -11.61 23.77 33.85
CA GLY A 439 -10.24 24.19 34.12
C GLY A 439 -9.66 23.73 35.41
N SER A 440 -10.30 23.84 36.58
CA SER A 440 -9.57 23.61 37.84
C SER A 440 -10.38 23.10 39.02
N ARG A 441 -11.71 23.11 39.00
CA ARG A 441 -12.52 22.72 40.13
C ARG A 441 -12.92 21.25 40.02
N ILE A 442 -12.83 20.51 41.13
CA ILE A 442 -13.28 19.14 41.26
C ILE A 442 -14.48 19.11 42.22
N PHE A 443 -15.54 18.50 41.75
CA PHE A 443 -16.74 18.25 42.51
C PHE A 443 -16.97 16.76 42.69
N ARG A 444 -17.65 16.35 43.74
CA ARG A 444 -18.08 14.95 43.95
C ARG A 444 -19.52 14.81 44.40
N ILE A 445 -20.12 13.68 44.10
CA ILE A 445 -21.46 13.27 44.55
C ILE A 445 -21.32 11.95 45.30
N ASP A 446 -21.96 11.82 46.46
CA ASP A 446 -22.08 10.55 47.19
C ASP A 446 -23.04 9.61 46.45
N ARG A 447 -22.56 8.45 46.04
CA ARG A 447 -23.35 7.46 45.28
C ARG A 447 -24.43 6.78 46.17
N ALA A 448 -24.10 6.47 47.40
CA ALA A 448 -24.98 5.76 48.30
C ALA A 448 -26.11 6.68 48.78
N HIS A 449 -25.80 7.91 49.10
CA HIS A 449 -26.78 8.94 49.45
C HIS A 449 -27.73 9.23 48.27
N SER A 450 -27.15 9.46 47.10
CA SER A 450 -27.90 9.74 45.90
C SER A 450 -28.82 8.59 45.48
N ALA A 451 -28.38 7.34 45.66
CA ALA A 451 -29.21 6.16 45.35
C ALA A 451 -30.37 5.96 46.29
N ARG A 452 -30.23 6.39 47.54
CA ARG A 452 -31.32 6.26 48.57
C ARG A 452 -32.32 7.39 48.54
N THR A 453 -31.86 8.62 48.32
CA THR A 453 -32.71 9.82 48.46
C THR A 453 -33.28 10.33 47.15
N GLY A 454 -32.74 9.86 46.04
CA GLY A 454 -33.03 10.45 44.70
C GLY A 454 -32.49 11.87 44.54
N VAL A 455 -31.73 12.37 45.50
CA VAL A 455 -31.13 13.71 45.49
C VAL A 455 -29.62 13.60 45.48
N SER A 456 -28.97 14.33 44.60
CA SER A 456 -27.51 14.41 44.51
C SER A 456 -27.05 15.75 45.04
N GLU A 457 -26.36 15.72 46.18
CA GLU A 457 -25.66 16.88 46.73
C GLU A 457 -24.26 16.96 46.10
N LEU A 458 -23.93 18.15 45.54
CA LEU A 458 -22.63 18.42 44.94
C LEU A 458 -21.73 19.06 45.98
N THR A 459 -20.66 18.36 46.31
CA THR A 459 -19.65 18.91 47.22
C THR A 459 -18.45 19.40 46.41
N SER A 460 -18.17 20.68 46.53
CA SER A 460 -16.91 21.24 45.97
C SER A 460 -15.74 20.78 46.84
N LEU A 461 -14.70 20.27 46.19
CA LEU A 461 -13.50 19.81 46.91
C LEU A 461 -12.35 20.78 46.64
N PRO A 462 -11.62 21.24 47.67
CA PRO A 462 -10.43 22.06 47.50
C PRO A 462 -9.23 21.20 47.05
N LEU A 463 -9.46 20.32 46.05
CA LEU A 463 -8.52 19.29 45.65
C LEU A 463 -7.48 19.77 44.63
N ASN A 464 -7.51 21.03 44.23
CA ASN A 464 -6.53 21.59 43.29
C ASN A 464 -5.87 22.83 43.91
N PRO A 465 -4.93 22.64 44.84
CA PRO A 465 -4.29 23.73 45.56
C PRO A 465 -3.51 24.70 44.65
N SER A 466 -3.11 24.25 43.49
CA SER A 466 -2.40 25.09 42.50
C SER A 466 -3.31 25.99 41.67
N GLY A 467 -4.62 25.78 41.65
CA GLY A 467 -5.55 26.50 40.79
C GLY A 467 -5.33 26.25 39.27
N LYS A 468 -4.35 25.42 38.91
CA LYS A 468 -3.97 25.16 37.52
C LYS A 468 -4.97 24.23 36.84
N ARG A 469 -5.01 24.35 35.51
CA ARG A 469 -5.93 23.53 34.69
C ARG A 469 -5.62 22.06 34.82
N ILE A 470 -6.66 21.23 35.01
CA ILE A 470 -6.57 19.75 34.99
C ILE A 470 -6.68 19.30 33.55
N TYR A 471 -5.73 18.46 33.12
CA TYR A 471 -5.63 17.96 31.75
C TYR A 471 -6.15 16.54 31.60
N ALA A 472 -5.94 15.69 32.59
CA ALA A 472 -6.39 14.30 32.58
C ALA A 472 -6.66 13.79 33.99
N MET A 473 -7.53 12.78 34.07
CA MET A 473 -7.86 12.06 35.30
C MET A 473 -7.99 10.57 34.99
N ALA A 474 -7.46 9.71 35.85
CA ALA A 474 -7.56 8.26 35.74
C ALA A 474 -7.66 7.62 37.13
N LYS A 475 -8.13 6.37 37.15
CA LYS A 475 -8.18 5.54 38.37
C LYS A 475 -7.05 4.54 38.37
N ASP A 476 -6.48 4.29 39.55
CA ASP A 476 -5.59 3.15 39.73
C ASP A 476 -6.41 1.86 40.04
N THR A 477 -5.70 0.73 40.20
CA THR A 477 -6.34 -0.56 40.50
C THR A 477 -7.05 -0.59 41.87
N ALA A 478 -6.59 0.22 42.80
CA ALA A 478 -7.21 0.42 44.13
C ALA A 478 -8.40 1.41 44.06
N GLN A 479 -8.83 1.79 42.84
CA GLN A 479 -9.92 2.75 42.62
C GLN A 479 -9.64 4.16 43.18
N GLN A 480 -8.39 4.50 43.43
CA GLN A 480 -7.98 5.85 43.81
C GLN A 480 -7.79 6.71 42.57
N LEU A 481 -8.16 7.97 42.68
CA LEU A 481 -8.13 8.88 41.59
C LEU A 481 -6.82 9.66 41.50
N TRP A 482 -6.31 9.76 40.29
CA TRP A 482 -5.12 10.54 39.96
C TRP A 482 -5.51 11.58 38.93
N TYR A 483 -4.92 12.77 38.99
CA TYR A 483 -5.10 13.79 38.00
C TYR A 483 -3.80 14.56 37.70
N THR A 484 -3.72 15.16 36.53
CA THR A 484 -2.55 15.94 36.12
C THR A 484 -2.90 17.39 35.85
N THR A 485 -2.00 18.28 36.22
CA THR A 485 -1.91 19.65 35.78
C THR A 485 -0.81 19.78 34.72
N ILE A 486 -0.45 20.99 34.30
CA ILE A 486 0.58 21.21 33.29
C ILE A 486 1.97 20.74 33.74
N ASP A 487 2.23 20.69 35.02
CA ASP A 487 3.57 20.45 35.60
C ASP A 487 3.57 19.42 36.71
N SER A 488 2.43 19.00 37.21
CA SER A 488 2.35 18.16 38.42
C SER A 488 1.28 17.11 38.30
N MET A 489 1.45 16.01 39.04
CA MET A 489 0.46 14.96 39.18
C MET A 489 0.05 14.80 40.63
N PHE A 490 -1.23 14.59 40.83
CA PHE A 490 -1.85 14.47 42.16
C PHE A 490 -2.65 13.19 42.29
N LYS A 491 -2.69 12.66 43.53
CA LYS A 491 -3.52 11.55 43.91
C LYS A 491 -4.56 12.05 44.93
N ILE A 492 -5.83 11.70 44.72
CA ILE A 492 -6.92 12.07 45.63
C ILE A 492 -7.00 11.04 46.75
N THR A 493 -6.85 11.50 47.97
CA THR A 493 -6.97 10.70 49.21
C THR A 493 -7.99 11.34 50.11
N GLY A 494 -9.20 10.75 50.18
CA GLY A 494 -10.31 11.31 50.94
C GLY A 494 -10.81 12.66 50.41
N ALA A 495 -10.61 13.73 51.19
CA ALA A 495 -10.99 15.10 50.82
C ALA A 495 -9.77 15.96 50.42
N SER A 496 -8.58 15.40 50.31
CA SER A 496 -7.34 16.10 49.99
C SER A 496 -6.69 15.53 48.73
N ALA A 497 -5.85 16.33 48.11
CA ALA A 497 -4.98 15.91 46.99
C ALA A 497 -3.51 15.91 47.42
N VAL A 498 -2.87 14.80 47.24
CA VAL A 498 -1.44 14.61 47.55
C VAL A 498 -0.64 14.76 46.25
N ASN A 499 0.31 15.69 46.22
CA ASN A 499 1.21 15.82 45.09
C ASN A 499 2.14 14.60 44.99
N LEU A 500 2.45 14.19 43.79
CA LEU A 500 3.35 13.07 43.48
C LEU A 500 4.62 13.62 42.80
N PRO A 501 5.64 13.98 43.59
CA PRO A 501 6.82 14.69 43.10
C PRO A 501 7.58 13.96 42.00
N GLN A 502 7.55 12.60 42.03
CA GLN A 502 8.20 11.74 41.04
C GLN A 502 7.68 11.94 39.59
N PHE A 503 6.53 12.59 39.42
CA PHE A 503 5.93 12.90 38.12
C PHE A 503 5.98 14.41 37.78
N ASN A 504 6.55 15.24 38.62
CA ASN A 504 6.68 16.65 38.35
C ASN A 504 7.44 16.90 37.03
N ASN A 505 6.98 17.88 36.27
CA ASN A 505 7.53 18.25 34.94
C ASN A 505 7.30 17.22 33.80
N MET A 506 6.55 16.11 34.04
CA MET A 506 6.21 15.19 32.96
C MET A 506 5.04 15.68 32.09
N ALA A 507 4.25 16.64 32.58
CA ALA A 507 3.20 17.37 31.81
C ALA A 507 2.31 16.47 30.95
N PHE A 508 1.65 15.49 31.55
CA PHE A 508 0.80 14.55 30.81
C PHE A 508 -0.51 15.21 30.35
N LYS A 509 -0.77 15.15 29.04
CA LYS A 509 -2.04 15.53 28.43
C LYS A 509 -3.14 14.49 28.61
N ARG A 510 -2.76 13.21 28.63
CA ARG A 510 -3.58 12.02 28.91
C ARG A 510 -2.73 10.95 29.55
N PHE A 511 -3.31 10.16 30.41
CA PHE A 511 -2.63 8.99 31.00
C PHE A 511 -3.63 7.90 31.39
N TYR A 512 -3.10 6.68 31.54
CA TYR A 512 -3.81 5.50 32.03
C TYR A 512 -2.91 4.79 33.02
N ILE A 513 -3.51 4.22 34.06
CA ILE A 513 -2.80 3.47 35.12
C ILE A 513 -3.14 1.99 34.99
N TYR A 514 -2.11 1.17 35.01
CA TYR A 514 -2.17 -0.28 34.91
C TYR A 514 -1.31 -0.89 36.01
N ASP A 515 -1.95 -1.47 37.03
CA ASP A 515 -1.26 -2.00 38.20
C ASP A 515 -0.19 -1.04 38.72
N SER A 516 1.09 -1.35 38.56
CA SER A 516 2.23 -0.51 38.94
C SER A 516 2.82 0.34 37.78
N CYS A 517 2.14 0.38 36.64
CA CYS A 517 2.63 1.12 35.48
C CYS A 517 1.67 2.25 35.10
N LEU A 518 2.23 3.35 34.59
CA LEU A 518 1.49 4.45 33.99
C LEU A 518 1.93 4.64 32.54
N ILE A 519 0.97 4.71 31.64
CA ILE A 519 1.20 5.10 30.25
C ILE A 519 0.62 6.49 30.06
N GLY A 520 1.44 7.45 29.64
CA GLY A 520 1.01 8.82 29.51
C GLY A 520 1.57 9.53 28.28
N TRP A 521 0.77 10.46 27.75
CA TRP A 521 1.16 11.39 26.68
C TRP A 521 1.49 12.74 27.27
N THR A 522 2.64 13.22 26.93
CA THR A 522 3.04 14.58 27.28
C THR A 522 2.39 15.61 26.33
N HIS A 523 2.43 16.87 26.69
CA HIS A 523 2.02 17.97 25.81
C HIS A 523 2.89 18.08 24.54
N GLN A 524 4.10 17.54 24.57
CA GLN A 524 5.01 17.44 23.44
C GLN A 524 4.74 16.22 22.53
N ASN A 525 3.61 15.50 22.75
CA ASN A 525 3.24 14.27 22.05
C ASN A 525 4.22 13.09 22.24
N LYS A 526 5.05 13.11 23.28
CA LYS A 526 5.88 11.97 23.65
C LYS A 526 5.02 10.97 24.44
N LEU A 527 5.15 9.70 24.11
CA LEU A 527 4.54 8.61 24.87
C LEU A 527 5.57 8.11 25.90
N LEU A 528 5.21 8.19 27.18
CA LEU A 528 6.04 7.72 28.29
C LEU A 528 5.35 6.52 28.95
N ILE A 529 6.15 5.53 29.32
CA ILE A 529 5.74 4.39 30.15
C ILE A 529 6.55 4.49 31.44
N CYS A 530 5.84 4.71 32.54
CA CYS A 530 6.41 4.82 33.87
C CYS A 530 6.15 3.52 34.61
N HIS A 531 7.19 2.80 34.98
CA HIS A 531 7.14 1.58 35.78
C HIS A 531 7.32 1.89 37.25
N ASP A 532 6.81 1.03 38.13
CA ASP A 532 6.85 1.15 39.59
C ASP A 532 6.39 2.51 40.11
N ILE A 533 5.16 2.89 39.71
CA ILE A 533 4.59 4.22 40.02
C ILE A 533 4.35 4.47 41.51
N TYR A 534 4.34 3.43 42.33
CA TYR A 534 4.18 3.50 43.79
C TYR A 534 5.50 3.47 44.54
N GLY A 535 6.62 3.13 43.86
CA GLY A 535 7.98 3.07 44.41
C GLY A 535 8.91 4.04 43.67
N LYS A 536 10.04 3.53 43.16
CA LYS A 536 11.02 4.30 42.41
C LYS A 536 10.66 4.30 40.92
N VAL A 537 10.04 5.37 40.46
CA VAL A 537 9.56 5.46 39.08
C VAL A 537 10.73 5.38 38.10
N LYS A 538 10.66 4.38 37.19
CA LYS A 538 11.52 4.25 36.05
C LYS A 538 10.71 4.62 34.81
N THR A 539 11.18 5.55 33.98
CA THR A 539 10.48 6.06 32.81
C THR A 539 11.16 5.64 31.53
N ASP A 540 10.42 4.99 30.66
CA ASP A 540 10.83 4.65 29.32
C ASP A 540 10.08 5.54 28.31
N SER A 541 10.81 6.11 27.36
CA SER A 541 10.22 6.86 26.26
C SER A 541 10.01 5.93 25.07
N VAL A 542 8.77 5.82 24.62
CA VAL A 542 8.48 5.06 23.40
C VAL A 542 8.83 5.93 22.21
N THR A 543 10.03 5.70 21.67
CA THR A 543 10.51 6.35 20.46
C THR A 543 9.98 5.61 19.23
N GLY A 544 9.13 6.24 18.48
CA GLY A 544 8.74 5.78 17.14
C GLY A 544 9.03 6.90 16.15
N HIS A 545 9.75 6.61 15.07
CA HIS A 545 10.02 7.59 14.02
C HIS A 545 8.72 8.27 13.59
N ASN A 546 8.60 9.58 13.82
CA ASN A 546 7.52 10.47 13.36
C ASN A 546 6.07 10.01 13.58
N THR A 547 5.77 9.17 14.57
CA THR A 547 4.41 8.73 14.86
C THR A 547 3.70 9.70 15.78
N ILE A 548 2.71 10.41 15.25
CA ILE A 548 1.77 11.19 16.07
C ILE A 548 0.78 10.22 16.70
N TRP A 549 0.85 10.08 18.03
CA TRP A 549 -0.05 9.26 18.81
C TRP A 549 -1.37 10.01 19.05
N ASN A 550 -2.46 9.56 18.42
CA ASN A 550 -3.71 10.31 18.45
C ASN A 550 -4.62 9.93 19.62
N ARG A 551 -4.79 8.62 19.90
CA ARG A 551 -5.69 8.11 20.93
C ARG A 551 -5.18 6.80 21.52
N ALA A 552 -5.56 6.52 22.78
CA ALA A 552 -5.36 5.23 23.43
C ALA A 552 -6.68 4.68 23.94
N TYR A 553 -6.77 3.37 23.89
CA TYR A 553 -7.93 2.63 24.34
C TYR A 553 -7.45 1.46 25.21
N ARG A 554 -8.02 1.32 26.40
CA ARG A 554 -7.73 0.18 27.28
C ARG A 554 -8.36 -1.07 26.68
N LEU A 555 -7.58 -2.12 26.47
CA LEU A 555 -8.06 -3.43 26.03
C LEU A 555 -8.37 -4.32 27.23
N ASP A 556 -7.39 -4.45 28.15
CA ASP A 556 -7.54 -5.20 29.39
C ASP A 556 -6.59 -4.65 30.49
N ARG A 557 -6.25 -5.47 31.48
CA ARG A 557 -5.40 -5.06 32.62
C ARG A 557 -3.96 -4.76 32.25
N SER A 558 -3.45 -5.35 31.17
CA SER A 558 -2.04 -5.25 30.76
C SER A 558 -1.83 -4.70 29.35
N ARG A 559 -2.92 -4.48 28.59
CA ARG A 559 -2.81 -4.11 27.17
C ARG A 559 -3.57 -2.84 26.83
N VAL A 560 -2.91 -2.03 26.01
CA VAL A 560 -3.43 -0.76 25.49
C VAL A 560 -3.35 -0.73 24.00
N LEU A 561 -4.45 -0.43 23.32
CA LEU A 561 -4.48 -0.15 21.90
C LEU A 561 -4.19 1.32 21.67
N LEU A 562 -3.15 1.59 20.94
CA LEU A 562 -2.77 2.94 20.53
C LEU A 562 -3.16 3.16 19.08
N LYS A 563 -3.81 4.28 18.80
CA LYS A 563 -4.03 4.76 17.45
C LYS A 563 -2.96 5.78 17.09
N THR A 564 -2.24 5.53 16.01
CA THR A 564 -1.39 6.52 15.33
C THR A 564 -2.15 7.13 14.15
N SER A 565 -1.52 8.02 13.38
CA SER A 565 -2.15 8.59 12.17
C SER A 565 -2.65 7.51 11.19
N ASN A 566 -1.90 6.40 11.01
CA ASN A 566 -2.19 5.41 9.98
C ASN A 566 -2.32 3.97 10.49
N GLN A 567 -2.07 3.70 11.77
CA GLN A 567 -1.96 2.33 12.28
C GLN A 567 -2.52 2.22 13.71
N TYR A 568 -2.87 0.99 14.06
CA TYR A 568 -3.11 0.59 15.44
C TYR A 568 -1.91 -0.20 15.96
N ARG A 569 -1.50 0.06 17.21
CA ARG A 569 -0.46 -0.70 17.90
C ARG A 569 -0.97 -1.13 19.27
N VAL A 570 -0.68 -2.35 19.67
CA VAL A 570 -0.95 -2.81 21.01
C VAL A 570 0.33 -2.75 21.81
N ILE A 571 0.31 -2.03 22.92
CA ILE A 571 1.34 -2.12 23.96
C ILE A 571 0.90 -3.16 24.96
N THR A 572 1.71 -4.17 25.19
CA THR A 572 1.58 -5.12 26.28
C THR A 572 2.59 -4.77 27.35
N LEU A 573 2.10 -4.43 28.53
CA LEU A 573 2.91 -4.17 29.71
C LEU A 573 3.40 -5.48 30.31
N LEU A 574 4.68 -5.56 30.61
CA LEU A 574 5.33 -6.69 31.24
C LEU A 574 5.94 -6.22 32.57
N PRO A 575 6.19 -7.12 33.55
CA PRO A 575 6.82 -6.73 34.81
C PRO A 575 8.20 -6.07 34.63
N SER A 576 8.93 -6.45 33.60
CA SER A 576 10.28 -5.93 33.30
C SER A 576 10.37 -4.93 32.14
N GLY A 577 9.24 -4.50 31.60
CA GLY A 577 9.25 -3.58 30.44
C GLY A 577 7.94 -3.61 29.65
N TYR A 578 8.03 -3.44 28.35
CA TYR A 578 6.86 -3.47 27.47
C TYR A 578 7.18 -4.10 26.11
N ARG A 579 6.15 -4.60 25.46
CA ARG A 579 6.22 -5.06 24.07
C ARG A 579 5.23 -4.29 23.22
N ILE A 580 5.67 -3.84 22.05
CA ILE A 580 4.79 -3.17 21.06
C ILE A 580 4.54 -4.14 19.92
N HIS A 581 3.26 -4.28 19.58
CA HIS A 581 2.80 -5.06 18.44
C HIS A 581 1.99 -4.16 17.51
N THR A 582 2.32 -4.14 16.22
CA THR A 582 1.51 -3.45 15.20
C THR A 582 0.35 -4.35 14.79
N VAL A 583 -0.85 -3.81 14.84
CA VAL A 583 -2.06 -4.55 14.49
C VAL A 583 -2.23 -4.52 12.98
N GLU A 584 -2.10 -5.67 12.35
CA GLU A 584 -2.31 -5.86 10.92
C GLU A 584 -3.53 -6.74 10.72
N HIS A 585 -4.65 -6.16 10.38
CA HIS A 585 -5.85 -6.93 10.13
C HIS A 585 -6.75 -6.20 9.11
N PRO A 586 -7.13 -6.85 8.00
CA PRO A 586 -7.84 -6.18 6.90
C PRO A 586 -9.24 -5.70 7.29
N PHE A 587 -9.92 -6.38 8.23
CA PHE A 587 -11.28 -6.02 8.69
C PHE A 587 -11.30 -4.94 9.78
N ILE A 588 -10.15 -4.45 10.24
CA ILE A 588 -10.08 -3.32 11.16
C ILE A 588 -10.18 -2.02 10.36
N PRO A 589 -11.14 -1.14 10.67
CA PRO A 589 -11.24 0.14 9.97
C PRO A 589 -9.96 0.96 10.18
N GLU A 590 -9.45 1.57 9.12
CA GLU A 590 -8.24 2.41 9.19
C GLU A 590 -8.38 3.54 10.19
N GLU A 591 -9.58 4.12 10.26
CA GLU A 591 -9.93 5.13 11.22
C GLU A 591 -11.21 4.72 11.96
N ALA A 592 -11.12 4.54 13.26
CA ALA A 592 -12.27 4.41 14.10
C ALA A 592 -12.54 5.73 14.83
N ASP A 593 -13.80 6.13 14.85
CA ASP A 593 -14.26 7.28 15.65
C ASP A 593 -14.12 6.97 17.13
N TYR A 594 -14.40 5.74 17.50
CA TYR A 594 -14.32 5.23 18.86
C TYR A 594 -13.94 3.74 18.88
N VAL A 595 -13.22 3.33 19.93
CA VAL A 595 -12.87 1.92 20.19
C VAL A 595 -13.19 1.62 21.65
N SER A 596 -13.79 0.47 21.88
CA SER A 596 -14.00 -0.09 23.22
C SER A 596 -13.67 -1.58 23.21
N ALA A 597 -13.23 -2.12 24.33
CA ALA A 597 -12.94 -3.53 24.45
C ALA A 597 -13.44 -4.08 25.79
N ASP A 598 -13.83 -5.34 25.78
CA ASP A 598 -13.98 -6.17 26.96
C ASP A 598 -12.88 -7.24 27.00
N SER A 599 -12.97 -8.19 27.93
CA SER A 599 -11.98 -9.25 28.08
C SER A 599 -11.84 -10.17 26.85
N SER A 600 -12.80 -10.16 25.95
CA SER A 600 -12.87 -11.11 24.81
C SER A 600 -12.95 -10.44 23.44
N THR A 601 -13.51 -9.22 23.37
CA THR A 601 -13.91 -8.60 22.09
C THR A 601 -13.53 -7.13 22.08
N CYS A 602 -13.04 -6.67 20.95
CA CYS A 602 -12.81 -5.26 20.66
C CYS A 602 -13.86 -4.75 19.67
N TYR A 603 -14.42 -3.59 19.93
CA TYR A 603 -15.46 -2.96 19.13
C TYR A 603 -14.91 -1.68 18.52
N PHE A 604 -15.04 -1.57 17.21
CA PHE A 604 -14.64 -0.42 16.43
C PHE A 604 -15.90 0.28 15.88
N LEU A 605 -16.03 1.54 16.18
CA LEU A 605 -17.07 2.41 15.65
C LEU A 605 -16.49 3.28 14.54
N ARG A 606 -17.05 3.22 13.34
CA ARG A 606 -16.70 4.09 12.22
C ARG A 606 -17.95 4.46 11.43
N ASN A 607 -18.15 5.76 11.19
CA ASN A 607 -19.27 6.27 10.38
C ASN A 607 -20.65 5.70 10.84
N GLY A 608 -20.82 5.51 12.14
CA GLY A 608 -22.03 4.94 12.73
C GLY A 608 -22.15 3.43 12.64
N HIS A 609 -21.20 2.71 12.05
CA HIS A 609 -21.15 1.25 12.03
C HIS A 609 -20.27 0.71 13.16
N ILE A 610 -20.76 -0.30 13.84
CA ILE A 610 -20.04 -0.94 14.95
C ILE A 610 -19.58 -2.33 14.49
N THR A 611 -18.28 -2.52 14.39
CA THR A 611 -17.66 -3.81 14.06
C THR A 611 -17.04 -4.42 15.31
N SER A 612 -17.35 -5.67 15.63
CA SER A 612 -16.75 -6.42 16.73
C SER A 612 -15.71 -7.42 16.22
N ILE A 613 -14.56 -7.45 16.88
CA ILE A 613 -13.43 -8.31 16.55
C ILE A 613 -12.96 -8.99 17.83
N PRO A 614 -12.81 -10.32 17.85
CA PRO A 614 -12.22 -11.01 19.00
C PRO A 614 -10.85 -10.43 19.37
N LEU A 615 -10.64 -10.17 20.67
CA LEU A 615 -9.39 -9.55 21.13
C LEU A 615 -8.15 -10.37 20.77
N GLN A 616 -8.26 -11.70 20.79
CA GLN A 616 -7.17 -12.59 20.38
C GLN A 616 -6.73 -12.37 18.96
N GLN A 617 -7.64 -12.04 18.05
CA GLN A 617 -7.35 -11.79 16.64
C GLN A 617 -6.51 -10.52 16.42
N LEU A 618 -6.61 -9.54 17.32
CA LEU A 618 -5.76 -8.33 17.28
C LEU A 618 -4.29 -8.62 17.62
N LEU A 619 -4.04 -9.76 18.26
CA LEU A 619 -2.74 -10.15 18.78
C LEU A 619 -2.08 -11.28 17.98
N ILE A 620 -2.77 -11.78 16.96
CA ILE A 620 -2.19 -12.81 16.09
C ILE A 620 -1.06 -12.18 15.27
N HIS A 621 0.12 -12.75 15.44
CA HIS A 621 1.24 -12.49 14.56
C HIS A 621 1.02 -13.26 13.27
N THR A 622 0.65 -12.57 12.22
CA THR A 622 0.57 -13.19 10.90
C THR A 622 1.97 -13.16 10.27
N VAL A 623 2.52 -14.35 10.02
CA VAL A 623 3.75 -14.45 9.24
C VAL A 623 3.44 -13.95 7.82
N PRO A 624 4.20 -12.99 7.29
CA PRO A 624 3.95 -12.50 5.95
C PRO A 624 4.13 -13.61 4.91
N PRO A 625 3.36 -13.60 3.82
CA PRO A 625 3.41 -14.65 2.82
C PRO A 625 4.75 -14.66 2.07
N VAL A 626 5.15 -15.85 1.64
CA VAL A 626 6.34 -15.99 0.80
C VAL A 626 6.08 -15.35 -0.55
N PRO A 627 6.97 -14.48 -1.06
CA PRO A 627 6.83 -13.92 -2.38
C PRO A 627 6.86 -14.97 -3.49
N VAL A 628 6.18 -14.72 -4.58
CA VAL A 628 6.14 -15.55 -5.77
C VAL A 628 6.66 -14.77 -6.97
N PHE A 629 7.57 -15.37 -7.74
CA PHE A 629 8.07 -14.74 -8.94
C PHE A 629 7.02 -14.78 -10.05
N MET A 630 6.83 -13.66 -10.70
CA MET A 630 5.81 -13.46 -11.71
C MET A 630 6.37 -13.50 -13.12
N GLN A 631 7.54 -12.87 -13.33
CA GLN A 631 8.10 -12.68 -14.64
C GLN A 631 9.59 -12.40 -14.57
N VAL A 632 10.34 -12.96 -15.50
CA VAL A 632 11.72 -12.55 -15.80
C VAL A 632 11.75 -11.93 -17.19
N LYS A 633 11.94 -10.64 -17.25
CA LYS A 633 12.03 -9.89 -18.50
C LYS A 633 13.48 -9.50 -18.74
N VAL A 634 13.98 -9.83 -19.94
CA VAL A 634 15.32 -9.48 -20.37
C VAL A 634 15.19 -8.58 -21.59
N GLN A 635 15.49 -7.30 -21.45
CA GLN A 635 15.14 -6.27 -22.45
C GLN A 635 13.62 -6.31 -22.71
N ASP A 636 13.20 -6.66 -23.93
CA ASP A 636 11.78 -6.78 -24.30
C ASP A 636 11.26 -8.22 -24.35
N SER A 637 12.12 -9.20 -24.09
CA SER A 637 11.77 -10.62 -24.14
C SER A 637 11.46 -11.17 -22.74
N VAL A 638 10.39 -11.94 -22.62
CA VAL A 638 10.00 -12.66 -21.40
C VAL A 638 10.55 -14.07 -21.44
N TYR A 639 11.22 -14.47 -20.36
CA TYR A 639 11.81 -15.79 -20.22
C TYR A 639 10.88 -16.69 -19.40
N ALA A 640 10.64 -17.90 -19.90
CA ALA A 640 9.81 -18.89 -19.24
C ALA A 640 10.47 -19.40 -17.95
N MET A 641 9.74 -19.33 -16.82
CA MET A 641 10.22 -19.77 -15.51
C MET A 641 9.99 -21.26 -15.24
N HIS A 642 9.10 -21.89 -15.99
CA HIS A 642 8.71 -23.31 -15.79
C HIS A 642 9.74 -24.32 -16.25
N SER A 643 10.77 -23.91 -16.96
CA SER A 643 11.85 -24.80 -17.46
C SER A 643 12.92 -25.15 -16.41
N GLY A 644 12.75 -24.71 -15.17
CA GLY A 644 13.65 -25.01 -14.04
C GLY A 644 14.97 -24.24 -14.03
N HIS A 645 15.56 -23.93 -15.19
CA HIS A 645 16.78 -23.14 -15.30
C HIS A 645 16.63 -22.09 -16.41
N ILE A 646 16.72 -20.84 -16.03
CA ILE A 646 16.68 -19.72 -16.99
C ILE A 646 18.10 -19.46 -17.47
N HIS A 647 18.31 -19.59 -18.79
CA HIS A 647 19.59 -19.26 -19.43
C HIS A 647 19.46 -17.96 -20.22
N ILE A 648 20.21 -16.95 -19.82
CA ILE A 648 20.21 -15.63 -20.43
C ILE A 648 21.49 -15.50 -21.25
N PRO A 649 21.42 -15.28 -22.56
CA PRO A 649 22.62 -15.07 -23.37
C PRO A 649 23.31 -13.75 -22.97
N TYR A 650 24.64 -13.78 -22.99
CA TYR A 650 25.47 -12.65 -22.59
C TYR A 650 25.12 -11.32 -23.27
N HIS A 651 24.77 -11.36 -24.58
CA HIS A 651 24.42 -10.15 -25.34
C HIS A 651 23.08 -9.54 -24.88
N ALA A 652 22.18 -10.33 -24.29
CA ALA A 652 20.88 -9.86 -23.82
C ALA A 652 20.90 -9.30 -22.38
N ARG A 653 22.01 -9.44 -21.61
CA ARG A 653 22.10 -9.13 -20.16
C ARG A 653 21.98 -7.66 -19.77
N ARG A 654 21.85 -6.71 -20.73
CA ARG A 654 21.90 -5.27 -20.45
C ARG A 654 20.89 -4.81 -19.38
N ASN A 655 19.68 -5.33 -19.43
CA ASN A 655 18.66 -5.03 -18.43
C ASN A 655 17.85 -6.30 -18.16
N ILE A 656 17.92 -6.81 -16.94
CA ILE A 656 17.15 -7.95 -16.47
C ILE A 656 16.21 -7.45 -15.38
N THR A 657 14.92 -7.51 -15.64
CA THR A 657 13.88 -7.15 -14.67
C THR A 657 13.23 -8.43 -14.17
N VAL A 658 13.27 -8.65 -12.88
CA VAL A 658 12.57 -9.74 -12.19
C VAL A 658 11.41 -9.15 -11.42
N SER A 659 10.19 -9.48 -11.84
CA SER A 659 8.97 -9.08 -11.14
C SER A 659 8.52 -10.20 -10.22
N PHE A 660 8.08 -9.84 -9.04
CA PHE A 660 7.53 -10.75 -8.03
C PHE A 660 6.36 -10.09 -7.33
N THR A 661 5.59 -10.86 -6.58
CA THR A 661 4.54 -10.33 -5.70
C THR A 661 4.36 -11.31 -4.54
N ALA A 662 3.62 -10.91 -3.50
CA ALA A 662 3.25 -11.81 -2.43
C ALA A 662 1.73 -11.82 -2.24
N PRO A 663 1.09 -13.00 -2.01
CA PRO A 663 -0.35 -13.08 -1.75
C PRO A 663 -0.66 -12.54 -0.34
N GLY A 664 -0.60 -11.23 -0.19
CA GLY A 664 -0.63 -10.47 1.07
C GLY A 664 -2.00 -10.37 1.74
N PHE A 665 -2.90 -11.33 1.51
CA PHE A 665 -4.21 -11.39 2.14
C PHE A 665 -4.07 -11.43 3.67
N GLY A 666 -4.68 -10.50 4.36
CA GLY A 666 -4.51 -10.35 5.82
C GLY A 666 -3.50 -9.30 6.24
N HIS A 667 -2.73 -8.73 5.32
CA HIS A 667 -1.82 -7.63 5.55
C HIS A 667 -2.32 -6.36 4.85
N LYS A 668 -2.13 -5.21 5.48
CA LYS A 668 -2.47 -3.91 4.86
C LYS A 668 -1.38 -3.42 3.90
N GLN A 669 -0.16 -3.77 4.21
CA GLN A 669 1.02 -3.39 3.44
C GLN A 669 2.12 -4.41 3.71
N LEU A 670 2.89 -4.73 2.69
CA LEU A 670 4.12 -5.52 2.80
C LEU A 670 5.29 -4.68 2.30
N ALA A 671 6.41 -4.79 2.99
CA ALA A 671 7.71 -4.36 2.49
C ALA A 671 8.45 -5.61 1.99
N TYR A 672 9.46 -5.41 1.17
CA TYR A 672 10.25 -6.51 0.63
C TYR A 672 11.73 -6.30 0.93
N GLU A 673 12.41 -7.39 1.15
CA GLU A 673 13.87 -7.43 1.25
C GLU A 673 14.39 -8.44 0.21
N TYR A 674 15.47 -8.09 -0.49
CA TYR A 674 16.08 -8.98 -1.47
C TYR A 674 17.58 -9.11 -1.26
N SER A 675 18.14 -10.20 -1.75
CA SER A 675 19.58 -10.47 -1.81
C SER A 675 19.88 -11.15 -3.13
N VAL A 676 20.97 -10.75 -3.76
CA VAL A 676 21.44 -11.34 -5.02
C VAL A 676 22.81 -11.97 -4.78
N SER A 677 22.89 -13.29 -4.76
CA SER A 677 24.17 -14.01 -4.72
C SER A 677 24.76 -14.16 -6.13
N GLY A 678 26.07 -14.02 -6.23
CA GLY A 678 26.79 -13.93 -7.51
C GLY A 678 27.44 -12.55 -7.77
N GLN A 679 27.06 -11.54 -7.00
CA GLN A 679 27.81 -10.30 -6.78
C GLN A 679 28.31 -10.30 -5.33
N HIS A 680 29.46 -9.73 -5.05
CA HIS A 680 30.24 -9.83 -3.80
C HIS A 680 29.53 -9.51 -2.45
N ASN A 681 28.20 -9.34 -2.41
CA ASN A 681 27.47 -9.02 -1.18
C ASN A 681 26.16 -9.81 -1.08
N ASP A 682 26.13 -10.79 -0.19
CA ASP A 682 24.92 -11.53 0.22
C ASP A 682 24.02 -10.73 1.21
N ASN A 683 24.19 -9.42 1.31
CA ASN A 683 23.43 -8.60 2.24
C ASN A 683 22.01 -8.35 1.74
N TRP A 684 21.06 -8.42 2.68
CA TRP A 684 19.66 -8.09 2.41
C TRP A 684 19.50 -6.58 2.25
N GLN A 685 18.85 -6.18 1.16
CA GLN A 685 18.51 -4.79 0.83
C GLN A 685 17.00 -4.62 0.87
N GLU A 686 16.55 -3.49 1.40
CA GLU A 686 15.11 -3.15 1.38
C GLU A 686 14.70 -2.70 -0.03
N LEU A 687 13.49 -3.09 -0.41
CA LEU A 687 12.91 -2.78 -1.72
C LEU A 687 11.47 -2.28 -1.54
N ASN A 688 11.16 -1.16 -2.17
CA ASN A 688 9.82 -0.56 -2.12
C ASN A 688 8.91 -0.94 -3.30
N GLU A 689 9.48 -1.61 -4.30
CA GLU A 689 8.78 -2.03 -5.51
C GLU A 689 8.76 -3.55 -5.64
N GLU A 690 7.78 -4.10 -6.32
CA GLU A 690 7.69 -5.54 -6.63
C GLU A 690 8.53 -5.93 -7.87
N LYS A 691 9.64 -5.22 -8.09
CA LYS A 691 10.55 -5.42 -9.24
C LYS A 691 12.00 -5.24 -8.83
N ILE A 692 12.86 -6.15 -9.27
CA ILE A 692 14.32 -6.07 -9.12
C ILE A 692 14.91 -5.84 -10.51
N ASN A 693 15.67 -4.78 -10.65
CA ASN A 693 16.37 -4.46 -11.90
C ASN A 693 17.86 -4.73 -11.74
N LEU A 694 18.38 -5.64 -12.58
CA LEU A 694 19.79 -5.95 -12.65
C LEU A 694 20.36 -5.34 -13.93
N LEU A 695 21.25 -4.36 -13.76
CA LEU A 695 21.88 -3.64 -14.87
C LEU A 695 23.21 -4.31 -15.23
N ALA A 696 23.26 -4.86 -16.43
CA ALA A 696 24.47 -5.43 -17.04
C ALA A 696 25.27 -6.37 -16.12
N PRO A 697 24.65 -7.36 -15.44
CA PRO A 697 25.37 -8.25 -14.56
C PRO A 697 26.43 -9.04 -15.30
N ALA A 698 27.49 -9.48 -14.63
CA ALA A 698 28.52 -10.33 -15.22
C ALA A 698 27.96 -11.69 -15.66
N TYR A 699 28.68 -12.47 -16.44
CA TYR A 699 28.27 -13.86 -16.69
C TYR A 699 28.51 -14.73 -15.46
N GLY A 700 27.66 -15.71 -15.27
CA GLY A 700 27.70 -16.57 -14.08
C GLY A 700 26.33 -17.04 -13.63
N VAL A 701 26.29 -17.72 -12.51
CA VAL A 701 25.05 -18.18 -11.87
C VAL A 701 24.62 -17.15 -10.84
N TYR A 702 23.38 -16.73 -10.94
CA TYR A 702 22.75 -15.79 -10.02
C TYR A 702 21.60 -16.45 -9.27
N THR A 703 21.54 -16.23 -7.97
CA THR A 703 20.40 -16.62 -7.15
C THR A 703 19.83 -15.37 -6.51
N ILE A 704 18.62 -15.03 -6.90
CA ILE A 704 17.84 -13.95 -6.28
C ILE A 704 17.02 -14.56 -5.16
N LYS A 705 17.15 -14.01 -3.95
CA LYS A 705 16.34 -14.35 -2.79
C LYS A 705 15.48 -13.15 -2.46
N VAL A 706 14.17 -13.34 -2.32
CA VAL A 706 13.22 -12.30 -1.96
C VAL A 706 12.39 -12.78 -0.77
N ARG A 707 12.20 -11.93 0.22
CA ARG A 707 11.28 -12.19 1.33
C ARG A 707 10.40 -10.98 1.59
N SER A 708 9.20 -11.21 2.04
CA SER A 708 8.30 -10.16 2.50
C SER A 708 8.53 -9.87 3.98
N LYS A 709 8.24 -8.63 4.36
CA LYS A 709 8.33 -8.12 5.73
C LYS A 709 7.04 -7.41 6.07
N SER A 710 6.42 -7.79 7.16
CA SER A 710 5.21 -7.15 7.67
C SER A 710 5.52 -5.80 8.33
N LEU A 711 4.50 -5.00 8.59
CA LEU A 711 4.64 -3.76 9.36
C LEU A 711 5.08 -4.02 10.81
N SER A 712 4.84 -5.20 11.33
CA SER A 712 5.31 -5.63 12.66
C SER A 712 6.80 -6.01 12.68
N GLY A 713 7.44 -6.10 11.50
CA GLY A 713 8.84 -6.49 11.34
C GLY A 713 9.08 -7.99 11.16
N GLU A 714 8.02 -8.81 11.18
CA GLU A 714 8.10 -10.24 10.87
C GLU A 714 8.48 -10.45 9.40
N ARG A 715 9.26 -11.51 9.15
CA ARG A 715 9.78 -11.83 7.83
C ARG A 715 9.30 -13.19 7.37
N SER A 716 8.99 -13.32 6.09
CA SER A 716 8.68 -14.62 5.49
C SER A 716 9.94 -15.45 5.26
N ALA A 717 9.74 -16.73 4.97
CA ALA A 717 10.76 -17.53 4.30
C ALA A 717 11.11 -16.88 2.93
N PRO A 718 12.37 -16.94 2.49
CA PRO A 718 12.77 -16.40 1.21
C PRO A 718 12.30 -17.28 0.04
N ALA A 719 11.71 -16.65 -0.98
CA ALA A 719 11.58 -17.23 -2.30
C ALA A 719 12.91 -17.15 -3.05
N MET A 720 13.25 -18.15 -3.83
CA MET A 720 14.51 -18.22 -4.57
C MET A 720 14.24 -18.38 -6.06
N LEU A 721 14.95 -17.60 -6.87
CA LEU A 721 14.98 -17.72 -8.32
C LEU A 721 16.44 -17.84 -8.77
N GLN A 722 16.74 -18.87 -9.52
CA GLN A 722 18.07 -19.09 -10.07
C GLN A 722 18.06 -18.90 -11.59
N PHE A 723 19.04 -18.17 -12.11
CA PHE A 723 19.26 -18.05 -13.53
C PHE A 723 20.77 -17.99 -13.84
N THR A 724 21.12 -18.39 -15.04
CA THR A 724 22.49 -18.40 -15.49
C THR A 724 22.67 -17.46 -16.69
N ILE A 725 23.59 -16.53 -16.58
CA ILE A 725 24.03 -15.73 -17.72
C ILE A 725 25.17 -16.52 -18.39
N THR A 726 24.93 -16.98 -19.60
CA THR A 726 25.92 -17.75 -20.33
C THR A 726 27.14 -16.91 -20.66
N PRO A 727 28.36 -17.44 -20.55
CA PRO A 727 29.56 -16.69 -20.91
C PRO A 727 29.54 -16.35 -22.41
N PRO A 728 30.11 -15.20 -22.79
CA PRO A 728 30.26 -14.85 -24.20
C PRO A 728 31.12 -15.91 -24.88
N PHE A 729 30.93 -16.09 -26.19
CA PHE A 729 31.70 -17.08 -26.97
C PHE A 729 33.21 -16.89 -26.86
N TRP A 730 33.62 -15.63 -26.67
CA TRP A 730 35.05 -15.32 -26.47
C TRP A 730 35.61 -15.71 -25.11
N ALA A 731 34.78 -15.96 -24.09
CA ALA A 731 35.20 -16.51 -22.81
C ALA A 731 35.11 -18.04 -22.74
N SER A 732 34.66 -18.69 -23.83
CA SER A 732 34.62 -20.17 -23.90
C SER A 732 36.03 -20.73 -24.09
N TRP A 733 36.33 -21.90 -23.49
CA TRP A 733 37.65 -22.51 -23.54
C TRP A 733 38.14 -22.79 -24.98
N TRP A 734 37.24 -23.20 -25.87
CA TRP A 734 37.58 -23.45 -27.28
C TRP A 734 37.94 -22.18 -28.03
N PHE A 735 37.22 -21.03 -27.74
CA PHE A 735 37.55 -19.75 -28.35
C PHE A 735 38.86 -19.19 -27.78
N MET A 736 39.09 -19.30 -26.46
CA MET A 736 40.36 -18.93 -25.83
C MET A 736 41.52 -19.74 -26.45
N LEU A 737 41.30 -21.06 -26.61
CA LEU A 737 42.29 -21.92 -27.29
C LEU A 737 42.48 -21.49 -28.74
N ALA A 738 41.41 -21.26 -29.49
CA ALA A 738 41.49 -20.78 -30.88
C ALA A 738 42.18 -19.41 -30.99
N ALA A 739 41.86 -18.50 -30.03
CA ALA A 739 42.50 -17.18 -29.95
C ALA A 739 44.02 -17.30 -29.68
N VAL A 740 44.38 -18.16 -28.70
CA VAL A 740 45.80 -18.45 -28.40
C VAL A 740 46.50 -19.06 -29.61
N LEU A 741 45.87 -20.07 -30.24
CA LEU A 741 46.44 -20.69 -31.46
C LEU A 741 46.56 -19.70 -32.62
N SER A 742 45.54 -18.83 -32.78
CA SER A 742 45.58 -17.75 -33.78
C SER A 742 46.67 -16.75 -33.48
N ALA A 743 46.80 -16.34 -32.19
CA ALA A 743 47.87 -15.45 -31.75
C ALA A 743 49.26 -16.07 -31.97
N LEU A 744 49.43 -17.38 -31.65
CA LEU A 744 50.64 -18.13 -31.89
C LEU A 744 50.93 -18.24 -33.39
N LEU A 745 49.91 -18.50 -34.22
CA LEU A 745 50.02 -18.54 -35.65
C LEU A 745 50.41 -17.16 -36.21
N LEU A 746 49.71 -16.09 -35.72
CA LEU A 746 50.03 -14.71 -36.10
C LEU A 746 51.45 -14.35 -35.66
N LEU A 747 51.84 -14.75 -34.45
CA LEU A 747 53.20 -14.56 -33.96
C LEU A 747 54.22 -15.31 -34.87
N TYR A 748 53.92 -16.58 -35.17
CA TYR A 748 54.77 -17.36 -36.10
C TYR A 748 54.84 -16.71 -37.48
N LEU A 749 53.71 -16.30 -38.06
CA LEU A 749 53.66 -15.62 -39.35
C LEU A 749 54.34 -14.25 -39.29
N SER A 750 54.16 -13.49 -38.17
CA SER A 750 54.82 -12.22 -37.94
C SER A 750 56.34 -12.39 -37.80
N VAL A 751 56.82 -13.38 -37.03
CA VAL A 751 58.21 -13.71 -36.90
C VAL A 751 58.78 -14.13 -38.25
N ARG A 752 58.08 -14.99 -38.98
CA ARG A 752 58.49 -15.42 -40.34
C ARG A 752 58.46 -14.27 -41.32
N TYR A 753 57.44 -13.34 -41.21
CA TYR A 753 57.42 -12.11 -42.02
C TYR A 753 58.51 -11.16 -41.60
N LEU A 754 58.74 -10.95 -40.30
CA LEU A 754 59.83 -10.10 -39.79
C LEU A 754 61.17 -10.65 -40.19
N ILE A 755 61.38 -11.96 -40.12
CA ILE A 755 62.62 -12.61 -40.64
C ILE A 755 62.77 -12.35 -42.15
N LYS A 756 61.68 -12.55 -42.89
CA LYS A 756 61.70 -12.22 -44.36
C LYS A 756 61.83 -10.72 -44.62
N TYR A 757 61.21 -9.88 -43.78
CA TYR A 757 61.23 -8.41 -43.86
C TYR A 757 62.66 -7.88 -43.46
N PHE A 758 63.20 -8.43 -42.32
CA PHE A 758 64.60 -8.08 -41.95
C PHE A 758 65.59 -8.55 -42.94
N LEU A 759 65.40 -9.71 -43.59
CA LEU A 759 66.25 -10.17 -44.72
C LEU A 759 66.10 -9.30 -45.96
N ARG A 760 64.89 -8.68 -46.16
CA ARG A 760 64.62 -7.73 -47.26
C ARG A 760 64.96 -6.27 -46.91
N LYS A 761 64.86 -5.92 -45.59
CA LYS A 761 64.98 -4.54 -45.11
C LYS A 761 66.36 -4.09 -44.67
N ARG A 762 67.38 -4.92 -44.89
CA ARG A 762 68.75 -4.40 -44.92
C ARG A 762 69.01 -3.40 -46.09
N GLU A 763 68.05 -3.24 -46.97
CA GLU A 763 68.10 -2.30 -48.08
C GLU A 763 67.18 -1.06 -48.01
N GLN A 764 66.23 -0.96 -47.19
CA GLN A 764 65.35 0.21 -47.18
C GLN A 764 64.92 0.60 -45.78
N VAL A 765 65.76 1.16 -44.99
CA VAL A 765 65.42 1.85 -43.75
C VAL A 765 65.60 3.34 -43.94
N HIS A 766 64.61 4.03 -43.43
CA HIS A 766 64.38 5.46 -43.23
C HIS A 766 63.40 6.07 -44.21
N ILE A 767 62.19 6.31 -43.85
CA ILE A 767 61.45 7.54 -44.25
C ILE A 767 59.96 7.57 -43.65
N THR A 768 59.41 6.55 -43.11
CA THR A 768 57.92 6.63 -42.88
C THR A 768 57.44 6.65 -41.44
N GLU A 769 58.26 6.76 -40.43
CA GLU A 769 57.85 6.59 -39.02
C GLU A 769 57.35 7.85 -38.31
N MET A 770 57.39 9.00 -38.95
CA MET A 770 57.10 10.28 -38.29
C MET A 770 55.67 10.84 -38.53
N LYS A 771 54.86 10.27 -39.37
CA LYS A 771 53.60 10.91 -39.72
C LYS A 771 52.35 10.36 -38.99
N PHE A 772 52.42 9.20 -38.40
CA PHE A 772 51.20 8.56 -37.82
C PHE A 772 50.91 8.91 -36.35
N LEU A 773 51.94 9.19 -35.57
CA LEU A 773 51.82 9.50 -34.14
C LEU A 773 51.27 10.91 -33.84
N GLN A 774 51.21 11.78 -34.80
CA GLN A 774 50.71 13.15 -34.59
C GLN A 774 49.17 13.29 -34.71
N SER A 775 48.46 12.31 -35.27
CA SER A 775 47.02 12.44 -35.50
C SER A 775 46.18 12.00 -34.32
N GLU A 776 46.51 10.96 -33.58
CA GLU A 776 45.70 10.47 -32.44
C GLU A 776 45.79 11.33 -31.17
N PHE A 777 46.95 12.02 -31.01
CA PHE A 777 47.12 12.90 -29.85
C PHE A 777 46.30 14.20 -29.91
N LYS A 778 45.80 14.59 -31.05
CA LYS A 778 45.00 15.83 -31.22
C LYS A 778 43.53 15.69 -30.77
N VAL A 779 42.95 14.53 -30.82
CA VAL A 779 41.53 14.33 -30.49
C VAL A 779 41.28 14.20 -28.99
N LEU A 780 42.18 13.54 -28.26
CA LEU A 780 42.04 13.41 -26.77
C LEU A 780 42.32 14.71 -26.02
N ASN A 781 43.18 15.58 -26.58
CA ASN A 781 43.50 16.86 -25.97
C ASN A 781 42.44 17.96 -26.15
N ALA A 782 41.47 17.76 -27.01
CA ALA A 782 40.44 18.78 -27.27
C ALA A 782 39.22 18.67 -26.35
N LEU A 783 39.06 17.59 -25.59
CA LEU A 783 37.87 17.31 -24.77
C LEU A 783 38.00 17.70 -23.30
N MET A 784 39.22 17.93 -22.82
CA MET A 784 39.40 18.48 -21.47
C MET A 784 40.21 19.77 -21.58
N ASN A 785 39.70 20.84 -20.96
CA ASN A 785 40.45 22.11 -20.91
C ASN A 785 41.70 21.88 -20.03
N PRO A 786 42.88 21.61 -20.66
CA PRO A 786 44.10 21.26 -19.92
C PRO A 786 44.51 22.39 -18.99
N HIS A 787 44.22 23.61 -19.39
CA HIS A 787 44.55 24.81 -18.64
C HIS A 787 43.79 24.91 -17.33
N PHE A 788 42.54 24.45 -17.29
CA PHE A 788 41.75 24.40 -16.02
C PHE A 788 42.37 23.38 -15.05
N ILE A 789 42.72 22.19 -15.57
CA ILE A 789 43.33 21.12 -14.75
C ILE A 789 44.69 21.60 -14.20
N PHE A 790 45.58 22.15 -15.05
CA PHE A 790 46.87 22.67 -14.62
C PHE A 790 46.72 23.80 -13.60
N ASN A 791 45.78 24.74 -13.80
CA ASN A 791 45.54 25.83 -12.89
C ASN A 791 45.00 25.36 -11.55
N SER A 792 44.12 24.35 -11.54
CA SER A 792 43.61 23.75 -10.31
C SER A 792 44.70 23.01 -9.53
N LEU A 793 45.54 22.23 -10.22
CA LEU A 793 46.69 21.56 -9.63
C LEU A 793 47.73 22.55 -9.06
N ASN A 794 48.06 23.61 -9.82
CA ASN A 794 48.94 24.65 -9.35
C ASN A 794 48.39 25.36 -8.10
N ASN A 795 47.10 25.56 -8.03
CA ASN A 795 46.47 26.17 -6.88
C ASN A 795 46.49 25.24 -5.64
N ILE A 796 46.24 23.94 -5.83
CA ILE A 796 46.40 22.93 -4.77
C ILE A 796 47.85 22.94 -4.28
N GLN A 797 48.82 22.96 -5.21
CA GLN A 797 50.25 23.02 -4.88
C GLN A 797 50.61 24.30 -4.09
N GLY A 798 50.05 25.47 -4.50
CA GLY A 798 50.19 26.72 -3.77
C GLY A 798 49.62 26.63 -2.36
N LEU A 799 48.40 26.12 -2.19
CA LEU A 799 47.78 25.95 -0.89
C LEU A 799 48.51 24.95 0.02
N ILE A 800 49.14 23.94 -0.54
CA ILE A 800 50.01 23.01 0.20
C ILE A 800 51.31 23.70 0.65
N ASN A 801 51.91 24.50 -0.23
CA ASN A 801 53.11 25.26 0.07
C ASN A 801 52.89 26.36 1.13
N ASP A 802 51.70 26.92 1.20
CA ASP A 802 51.26 27.89 2.21
C ASP A 802 50.86 27.23 3.54
N ASP A 803 51.09 25.92 3.70
CA ASP A 803 50.74 25.06 4.86
C ASP A 803 49.26 25.04 5.18
N ASN A 804 48.40 25.43 4.24
CA ASN A 804 46.94 25.43 4.39
C ASN A 804 46.34 24.10 3.93
N LYS A 805 46.71 23.02 4.61
CA LYS A 805 46.29 21.64 4.28
C LYS A 805 44.79 21.45 4.28
N ARG A 806 44.05 22.18 5.13
CA ARG A 806 42.59 22.03 5.20
C ARG A 806 41.91 22.54 3.94
N THR A 807 42.24 23.72 3.49
CA THR A 807 41.70 24.32 2.26
C THR A 807 42.21 23.57 1.01
N ALA A 808 43.45 23.07 1.01
CA ALA A 808 43.94 22.23 -0.10
C ALA A 808 43.16 20.94 -0.25
N ASN A 809 42.84 20.24 0.87
CA ASN A 809 42.04 19.02 0.83
C ASN A 809 40.58 19.29 0.42
N GLU A 810 40.00 20.41 0.87
CA GLU A 810 38.66 20.81 0.44
C GLU A 810 38.62 21.12 -1.05
N TYR A 811 39.60 21.88 -1.52
CA TYR A 811 39.75 22.19 -2.95
C TYR A 811 39.90 20.90 -3.79
N LEU A 812 40.75 19.99 -3.35
CA LEU A 812 40.97 18.70 -4.00
C LEU A 812 39.71 17.86 -4.08
N ARG A 813 38.92 17.82 -2.99
CA ARG A 813 37.66 17.08 -2.95
C ARG A 813 36.64 17.63 -3.94
N ILE A 814 36.40 18.95 -3.90
CA ILE A 814 35.45 19.59 -4.83
C ILE A 814 35.90 19.41 -6.28
N PHE A 815 37.21 19.52 -6.53
CA PHE A 815 37.79 19.32 -7.85
C PHE A 815 37.59 17.88 -8.38
N ALA A 816 37.86 16.89 -7.51
CA ALA A 816 37.67 15.47 -7.89
C ALA A 816 36.21 15.15 -8.18
N ASP A 817 35.28 15.67 -7.34
CA ASP A 817 33.84 15.47 -7.53
C ASP A 817 33.35 16.16 -8.81
N LEU A 818 33.82 17.38 -9.09
CA LEU A 818 33.47 18.10 -10.31
C LEU A 818 33.96 17.35 -11.56
N VAL A 819 35.21 16.85 -11.56
CA VAL A 819 35.76 16.08 -12.66
C VAL A 819 34.98 14.79 -12.89
N ARG A 820 34.67 14.07 -11.83
CA ARG A 820 33.90 12.82 -11.90
C ARG A 820 32.51 13.07 -12.46
N GLN A 821 31.79 14.06 -11.94
CA GLN A 821 30.46 14.44 -12.39
C GLN A 821 30.48 14.88 -13.86
N ASN A 822 31.46 15.67 -14.27
CA ASN A 822 31.63 16.06 -15.68
C ASN A 822 31.80 14.83 -16.58
N MET A 823 32.65 13.87 -16.19
CA MET A 823 32.88 12.65 -16.98
C MET A 823 31.62 11.80 -17.11
N LEU A 824 30.85 11.68 -16.01
CA LEU A 824 29.60 10.90 -15.99
C LEU A 824 28.51 11.58 -16.83
N ASN A 825 28.43 12.89 -16.77
CA ASN A 825 27.36 13.65 -17.43
C ASN A 825 27.62 13.87 -18.92
N ILE A 826 28.89 13.97 -19.36
CA ILE A 826 29.23 14.12 -20.79
C ILE A 826 28.77 12.92 -21.64
N SER A 827 28.68 11.73 -21.01
CA SER A 827 28.20 10.52 -21.70
C SER A 827 26.68 10.43 -21.80
N GLN A 828 25.94 11.31 -21.12
CA GLN A 828 24.48 11.33 -21.13
C GLN A 828 23.97 12.34 -22.16
N GLU A 829 22.88 11.98 -22.81
CA GLU A 829 22.24 12.85 -23.80
C GLU A 829 21.55 14.05 -23.14
N ARG A 830 20.91 13.81 -21.96
CA ARG A 830 20.26 14.83 -21.13
C ARG A 830 20.46 14.51 -19.64
N ILE A 831 20.60 15.53 -18.84
CA ILE A 831 20.66 15.44 -17.38
C ILE A 831 19.57 16.29 -16.74
N THR A 832 19.22 16.05 -15.48
CA THR A 832 18.28 16.92 -14.77
C THR A 832 18.88 18.30 -14.52
N LEU A 833 18.04 19.31 -14.47
CA LEU A 833 18.47 20.68 -14.17
C LEU A 833 19.20 20.73 -12.82
N GLN A 834 18.75 19.93 -11.83
CA GLN A 834 19.40 19.79 -10.52
C GLN A 834 20.87 19.35 -10.66
N LYS A 835 21.15 18.33 -11.48
CA LYS A 835 22.52 17.86 -11.72
C LYS A 835 23.41 18.91 -12.38
N GLU A 836 22.88 19.68 -13.30
CA GLU A 836 23.62 20.77 -13.92
C GLU A 836 23.90 21.88 -12.91
N MET A 837 22.93 22.20 -12.04
CA MET A 837 23.10 23.21 -10.98
C MET A 837 24.09 22.76 -9.90
N ASP A 838 24.10 21.49 -9.56
CA ASP A 838 25.11 20.93 -8.64
C ASP A 838 26.52 21.07 -9.22
N LEU A 839 26.70 20.83 -10.53
CA LEU A 839 27.96 21.04 -11.24
C LEU A 839 28.40 22.51 -11.19
N VAL A 840 27.49 23.40 -11.53
CA VAL A 840 27.73 24.86 -11.55
C VAL A 840 28.08 25.36 -10.15
N THR A 841 27.39 24.89 -9.14
CA THR A 841 27.64 25.25 -7.74
C THR A 841 29.00 24.78 -7.27
N ASN A 842 29.39 23.55 -7.62
CA ASN A 842 30.71 23.02 -7.30
C ASN A 842 31.81 23.79 -8.03
N TYR A 843 31.61 24.17 -9.30
CA TYR A 843 32.51 24.99 -10.06
C TYR A 843 32.70 26.39 -9.43
N LEU A 844 31.59 27.06 -9.07
CA LEU A 844 31.62 28.36 -8.42
C LEU A 844 32.34 28.35 -7.07
N ARG A 845 32.12 27.33 -6.27
CA ARG A 845 32.84 27.11 -5.00
C ARG A 845 34.33 26.95 -5.22
N LEU A 846 34.71 26.22 -6.24
CA LEU A 846 36.12 25.96 -6.56
C LEU A 846 36.83 27.24 -7.04
N GLU A 847 36.20 28.01 -7.91
CA GLU A 847 36.76 29.29 -8.38
C GLU A 847 36.76 30.35 -7.25
N LYS A 848 35.76 30.35 -6.34
CA LYS A 848 35.76 31.23 -5.16
C LYS A 848 36.91 30.92 -4.22
N LEU A 849 37.18 29.64 -3.95
CA LEU A 849 38.35 29.23 -3.18
C LEU A 849 39.67 29.62 -3.87
N ARG A 850 39.72 29.64 -5.20
CA ARG A 850 40.89 29.99 -5.99
C ARG A 850 41.20 31.50 -5.94
N PHE A 851 40.19 32.33 -6.04
CA PHE A 851 40.34 33.76 -6.17
C PHE A 851 40.09 34.54 -4.88
N LYS A 852 40.07 33.88 -3.72
CA LYS A 852 40.04 34.45 -2.35
C LYS A 852 39.08 35.66 -2.27
N ASP A 853 37.80 35.42 -2.32
CA ASP A 853 36.74 36.44 -2.16
C ASP A 853 36.79 37.66 -3.16
N SER A 854 37.45 37.50 -4.30
CA SER A 854 37.45 38.49 -5.38
C SER A 854 36.11 38.62 -6.09
N PHE A 855 35.17 37.74 -5.84
CA PHE A 855 33.81 37.77 -6.36
C PHE A 855 32.86 37.03 -5.45
N ASN A 856 31.59 37.36 -5.52
CA ASN A 856 30.48 36.63 -4.92
C ASN A 856 29.58 36.06 -6.00
N TYR A 857 28.75 35.11 -5.63
CA TYR A 857 27.73 34.58 -6.51
C TYR A 857 26.41 34.38 -5.78
N SER A 858 25.32 34.52 -6.50
CA SER A 858 24.00 34.20 -6.05
C SER A 858 23.28 33.36 -7.11
N ILE A 859 22.55 32.39 -6.65
CA ILE A 859 21.74 31.52 -7.50
C ILE A 859 20.30 31.66 -7.02
N GLU A 860 19.43 32.09 -7.90
CA GLU A 860 18.02 32.28 -7.66
C GLU A 860 17.23 31.39 -8.60
N MET A 861 16.37 30.55 -8.04
CA MET A 861 15.49 29.68 -8.81
C MET A 861 14.06 29.93 -8.37
N ASP A 862 13.19 30.12 -9.33
CA ASP A 862 11.77 30.36 -9.07
C ASP A 862 11.14 29.10 -8.48
N GLU A 863 10.20 29.26 -7.55
CA GLU A 863 9.49 28.17 -6.89
C GLU A 863 8.70 27.27 -7.86
N ASN A 864 8.38 27.76 -9.05
CA ASN A 864 7.67 27.01 -10.09
C ASN A 864 8.59 26.07 -10.90
N VAL A 865 9.91 26.21 -10.80
CA VAL A 865 10.87 25.40 -11.53
C VAL A 865 11.23 24.16 -10.72
N ASP A 866 10.79 22.98 -11.16
CA ASP A 866 11.20 21.71 -10.56
C ASP A 866 12.52 21.22 -11.19
N PRO A 867 13.66 21.37 -10.51
CA PRO A 867 14.97 21.05 -11.07
C PRO A 867 15.24 19.55 -11.24
N ASP A 868 14.49 18.69 -10.55
CA ASP A 868 14.62 17.23 -10.66
C ASP A 868 13.86 16.68 -11.86
N PHE A 869 12.84 17.37 -12.30
CA PHE A 869 12.00 16.94 -13.42
C PHE A 869 12.49 17.47 -14.77
N ILE A 870 12.97 18.69 -14.80
CA ILE A 870 13.44 19.34 -16.04
C ILE A 870 14.77 18.74 -16.49
N ARG A 871 14.84 18.29 -17.74
CA ARG A 871 16.04 17.70 -18.33
C ARG A 871 16.62 18.59 -19.42
N ILE A 872 17.89 18.92 -19.28
CA ILE A 872 18.64 19.76 -20.20
C ILE A 872 19.89 19.02 -20.72
N PRO A 873 20.44 19.40 -21.88
CA PRO A 873 21.75 18.90 -22.30
C PRO A 873 22.84 19.22 -21.25
N PRO A 874 23.77 18.28 -20.97
CA PRO A 874 24.83 18.52 -19.99
C PRO A 874 25.76 19.64 -20.39
N LEU A 875 26.37 20.32 -19.43
CA LEU A 875 27.32 21.42 -19.61
C LEU A 875 26.78 22.58 -20.45
N LEU A 876 25.53 22.99 -20.15
CA LEU A 876 24.90 24.11 -20.83
C LEU A 876 25.14 25.44 -20.09
N ILE A 877 25.14 25.42 -18.76
CA ILE A 877 25.25 26.61 -17.91
C ILE A 877 26.71 26.89 -17.52
N GLN A 878 27.46 25.84 -17.21
CA GLN A 878 28.85 25.97 -16.73
C GLN A 878 29.76 26.84 -17.61
N PRO A 879 29.76 26.74 -18.98
CA PRO A 879 30.61 27.57 -19.82
C PRO A 879 30.29 29.06 -19.74
N LEU A 880 29.03 29.43 -19.47
CA LEU A 880 28.62 30.83 -19.30
C LEU A 880 29.20 31.42 -18.02
N VAL A 881 29.06 30.65 -16.95
CA VAL A 881 29.61 31.01 -15.63
C VAL A 881 31.14 31.13 -15.68
N GLU A 882 31.83 30.21 -16.40
CA GLU A 882 33.27 30.29 -16.61
C GLU A 882 33.67 31.59 -17.34
N ASN A 883 32.92 31.95 -18.38
CA ASN A 883 33.16 33.19 -19.13
C ASN A 883 32.92 34.45 -18.26
N SER A 884 31.82 34.48 -17.47
CA SER A 884 31.52 35.58 -16.59
C SER A 884 32.61 35.81 -15.54
N ILE A 885 33.11 34.74 -14.94
CA ILE A 885 34.23 34.88 -13.97
C ILE A 885 35.51 35.33 -14.68
N ARG A 886 35.95 34.57 -15.66
CA ARG A 886 37.29 34.78 -16.27
C ARG A 886 37.40 36.06 -17.08
N HIS A 887 36.32 36.42 -17.74
CA HIS A 887 36.35 37.50 -18.73
C HIS A 887 35.54 38.73 -18.32
N GLY A 888 34.58 38.56 -17.38
CA GLY A 888 33.81 39.64 -16.83
C GLY A 888 34.45 40.19 -15.57
N LEU A 889 34.67 39.37 -14.56
CA LEU A 889 35.02 39.82 -13.22
C LEU A 889 36.52 39.90 -12.94
N LEU A 890 37.28 38.89 -13.33
CA LEU A 890 38.70 38.80 -13.00
C LEU A 890 39.58 39.93 -13.60
N PRO A 891 39.27 40.52 -14.78
CA PRO A 891 40.06 41.66 -15.29
C PRO A 891 39.98 42.89 -14.42
N ARG A 892 38.96 43.01 -13.54
CA ARG A 892 38.78 44.11 -12.56
C ARG A 892 38.42 43.54 -11.21
N PRO A 893 39.35 42.99 -10.45
CA PRO A 893 39.01 42.45 -9.11
C PRO A 893 38.45 43.51 -8.19
N HIS A 894 37.24 43.30 -7.67
CA HIS A 894 36.56 44.15 -6.72
C HIS A 894 35.76 43.30 -5.74
N PRO A 895 35.67 43.66 -4.45
CA PRO A 895 34.90 42.87 -3.47
C PRO A 895 33.41 42.71 -3.81
N ASP A 896 32.83 43.67 -4.54
CA ASP A 896 31.43 43.67 -4.95
C ASP A 896 31.17 42.95 -6.29
N ASN A 897 32.19 42.29 -6.85
CA ASN A 897 31.99 41.50 -8.04
C ASN A 897 31.01 40.36 -7.78
N LEU A 898 30.02 40.23 -8.63
CA LEU A 898 28.93 39.29 -8.47
C LEU A 898 28.63 38.58 -9.77
N VAL A 899 28.51 37.25 -9.70
CA VAL A 899 27.82 36.42 -10.69
C VAL A 899 26.45 36.09 -10.12
N HIS A 900 25.42 36.48 -10.82
CA HIS A 900 24.03 36.14 -10.46
C HIS A 900 23.46 35.22 -11.52
N ILE A 901 22.99 34.06 -11.07
CA ILE A 901 22.34 33.06 -11.92
C ILE A 901 20.87 33.06 -11.52
N ARG A 902 20.01 33.33 -12.47
CA ARG A 902 18.56 33.30 -12.26
C ARG A 902 17.92 32.30 -13.20
N ILE A 903 17.08 31.44 -12.66
CA ILE A 903 16.37 30.39 -13.40
C ILE A 903 14.89 30.53 -13.11
N TYR A 904 14.10 30.72 -14.14
CA TYR A 904 12.67 30.90 -14.03
C TYR A 904 11.96 30.38 -15.28
N GLU A 905 10.69 30.16 -15.17
CA GLU A 905 9.82 29.74 -16.24
C GLU A 905 8.87 30.84 -16.65
N GLU A 906 8.78 31.11 -17.94
CA GLU A 906 7.87 32.10 -18.53
C GLU A 906 7.32 31.55 -19.84
N ASP A 907 6.01 31.44 -19.99
CA ASP A 907 5.30 30.99 -21.20
C ASP A 907 5.85 29.67 -21.81
N ASP A 908 5.95 28.61 -21.01
CA ASP A 908 6.51 27.28 -21.38
C ASP A 908 7.99 27.33 -21.80
N LEU A 909 8.68 28.39 -21.48
CA LEU A 909 10.11 28.57 -21.70
C LEU A 909 10.87 28.54 -20.38
N LEU A 910 11.81 27.67 -20.27
CA LEU A 910 12.81 27.75 -19.22
C LEU A 910 13.84 28.82 -19.61
N LEU A 911 13.95 29.85 -18.81
CA LEU A 911 14.96 30.90 -18.96
C LEU A 911 16.06 30.72 -17.92
N ILE A 912 17.27 30.72 -18.40
CA ILE A 912 18.47 30.63 -17.58
C ILE A 912 19.30 31.87 -17.88
N GLU A 913 19.41 32.75 -16.92
CA GLU A 913 20.17 33.99 -17.00
C GLU A 913 21.44 33.89 -16.17
N VAL A 914 22.56 34.17 -16.78
CA VAL A 914 23.83 34.34 -16.08
C VAL A 914 24.27 35.80 -16.27
N ARG A 915 24.27 36.53 -15.19
CA ARG A 915 24.61 37.96 -15.15
C ARG A 915 25.86 38.17 -14.33
N ASP A 916 26.77 38.96 -14.85
CA ASP A 916 27.90 39.48 -14.11
C ASP A 916 27.91 41.02 -14.11
N ASN A 917 28.52 41.60 -13.11
CA ASN A 917 28.74 43.05 -12.96
C ASN A 917 30.21 43.45 -13.33
N GLY A 918 30.80 42.66 -14.21
CA GLY A 918 32.20 42.85 -14.62
C GLY A 918 32.42 43.99 -15.63
N ILE A 919 33.48 43.87 -16.43
CA ILE A 919 33.88 44.89 -17.38
C ILE A 919 32.98 45.05 -18.61
N GLY A 920 32.04 44.15 -18.82
CA GLY A 920 31.16 44.05 -19.99
C GLY A 920 31.84 43.38 -21.18
N ILE A 921 31.01 42.85 -22.09
CA ILE A 921 31.47 42.03 -23.21
C ILE A 921 32.24 42.85 -24.22
N GLY A 922 31.88 44.10 -24.48
CA GLY A 922 32.59 44.99 -25.43
C GLY A 922 34.03 45.20 -25.02
N LYS A 923 34.26 45.66 -23.82
CA LYS A 923 35.61 45.89 -23.27
C LYS A 923 36.41 44.60 -23.10
N SER A 924 35.76 43.50 -22.80
CA SER A 924 36.36 42.17 -22.71
C SER A 924 36.89 41.70 -24.07
N LEU A 925 36.21 42.04 -25.18
CA LEU A 925 36.59 41.70 -26.55
C LEU A 925 37.75 42.58 -27.04
N GLU A 926 37.78 43.85 -26.66
CA GLU A 926 38.87 44.78 -27.05
C GLU A 926 40.22 44.42 -26.44
N GLN A 927 40.24 43.78 -25.28
CA GLN A 927 41.46 43.38 -24.56
C GLN A 927 42.09 42.05 -25.05
N ARG A 928 41.50 41.37 -26.05
CA ARG A 928 41.95 40.08 -26.55
C ARG A 928 42.69 40.15 -27.89
N PRO A 929 43.73 39.31 -28.12
CA PRO A 929 44.22 39.04 -29.45
C PRO A 929 43.18 38.48 -30.37
N ALA A 930 43.04 38.95 -31.59
CA ALA A 930 42.00 38.61 -32.57
C ALA A 930 41.79 37.10 -32.83
N ALA A 931 42.79 36.27 -32.56
CA ALA A 931 42.70 34.81 -32.72
C ALA A 931 41.99 34.07 -31.54
N ALA A 932 41.87 34.68 -30.32
CA ALA A 932 41.29 34.04 -29.13
C ALA A 932 39.79 34.32 -29.00
N THR A 933 39.26 35.31 -29.70
CA THR A 933 37.88 35.80 -29.57
C THR A 933 36.85 34.87 -30.25
N SER A 934 37.31 34.15 -31.28
CA SER A 934 36.46 33.29 -32.13
C SER A 934 36.18 31.89 -31.52
N PHE A 935 37.01 31.45 -30.57
CA PHE A 935 37.03 30.02 -30.20
C PHE A 935 35.98 29.61 -29.15
N ALA A 936 35.70 30.38 -28.09
CA ALA A 936 34.80 29.98 -27.02
C ALA A 936 33.32 30.23 -27.34
N LEU A 937 32.93 31.41 -27.85
CA LEU A 937 31.58 31.74 -28.28
C LEU A 937 31.18 30.96 -29.52
N GLY A 938 32.12 30.84 -30.52
CA GLY A 938 31.88 30.06 -31.73
C GLY A 938 31.72 28.55 -31.46
N ASN A 939 32.31 28.00 -30.41
CA ASN A 939 32.12 26.60 -30.02
C ASN A 939 30.76 26.35 -29.36
N MET A 940 30.25 27.30 -28.57
CA MET A 940 28.91 27.23 -28.00
C MET A 940 27.84 27.30 -29.10
N GLU A 941 27.96 28.27 -30.04
CA GLU A 941 27.03 28.40 -31.16
C GLU A 941 27.07 27.17 -32.08
N LYS A 942 28.23 26.59 -32.36
CA LYS A 942 28.36 25.35 -33.16
C LYS A 942 27.74 24.15 -32.41
N ARG A 943 27.88 24.08 -31.09
CA ARG A 943 27.28 23.01 -30.27
C ARG A 943 25.74 23.13 -30.24
N LEU A 944 25.20 24.33 -30.03
CA LEU A 944 23.77 24.59 -30.07
C LEU A 944 23.17 24.32 -31.46
N ALA A 945 23.90 24.72 -32.55
CA ALA A 945 23.50 24.42 -33.91
C ALA A 945 23.44 22.91 -34.18
N LYS A 946 24.38 22.13 -33.64
CA LYS A 946 24.44 20.67 -33.79
C LYS A 946 23.35 19.99 -32.97
N LEU A 947 23.01 20.46 -31.74
CA LEU A 947 21.89 20.01 -30.94
C LEU A 947 20.55 20.30 -31.63
N LYS A 948 20.41 21.48 -32.25
CA LYS A 948 19.24 21.84 -33.05
C LYS A 948 19.06 20.89 -34.25
N THR A 949 20.15 20.47 -34.88
CA THR A 949 20.12 19.61 -36.08
C THR A 949 19.89 18.14 -35.75
N LEU A 950 20.43 17.65 -34.62
CA LEU A 950 20.37 16.23 -34.23
C LEU A 950 19.13 15.87 -33.38
N HIS A 951 18.61 16.79 -32.55
CA HIS A 951 17.61 16.49 -31.54
C HIS A 951 16.35 17.37 -31.63
N GLN A 952 16.20 18.19 -32.70
CA GLN A 952 15.05 19.08 -32.93
C GLN A 952 14.73 20.05 -31.76
N GLN A 953 15.72 20.32 -30.89
CA GLN A 953 15.51 21.18 -29.72
C GLN A 953 15.64 22.65 -30.08
N HIS A 954 14.67 23.44 -29.73
CA HIS A 954 14.71 24.90 -29.83
C HIS A 954 15.37 25.51 -28.57
N ILE A 955 16.71 25.53 -28.58
CA ILE A 955 17.50 26.26 -27.60
C ILE A 955 18.05 27.50 -28.27
N THR A 956 17.79 28.66 -27.70
CA THR A 956 18.36 29.92 -28.18
C THR A 956 19.26 30.51 -27.11
N PHE A 957 20.30 31.17 -27.54
CA PHE A 957 21.31 31.79 -26.71
C PHE A 957 21.53 33.24 -27.15
N HIS A 958 21.49 34.16 -26.19
CA HIS A 958 21.76 35.57 -26.39
C HIS A 958 22.70 36.09 -25.32
N ILE A 959 23.66 36.93 -25.71
CA ILE A 959 24.51 37.62 -24.77
C ILE A 959 24.52 39.11 -25.11
N ARG A 960 24.40 39.95 -24.07
CA ARG A 960 24.37 41.42 -24.24
C ARG A 960 25.02 42.13 -23.05
N GLU A 961 25.42 43.35 -23.24
CA GLU A 961 25.79 44.25 -22.13
C GLU A 961 24.57 44.73 -21.36
N LEU A 962 24.78 45.02 -20.08
CA LEU A 962 23.75 45.58 -19.24
C LEU A 962 23.62 47.10 -19.56
N PRO A 963 22.40 47.62 -19.85
CA PRO A 963 22.21 49.01 -20.36
C PRO A 963 22.66 50.14 -19.44
N GLU A 964 22.69 49.93 -18.12
CA GLU A 964 22.89 50.96 -17.12
C GLU A 964 24.06 50.73 -16.15
N GLN A 965 24.70 49.53 -16.25
CA GLN A 965 25.82 49.15 -15.37
C GLN A 965 26.87 48.40 -16.19
N ALA A 966 28.17 48.56 -15.82
CA ALA A 966 29.18 47.70 -16.40
C ALA A 966 28.86 46.22 -16.05
N GLY A 967 28.80 45.30 -17.08
CA GLY A 967 28.51 43.92 -16.87
C GLY A 967 27.91 43.23 -18.09
N THR A 968 27.77 41.94 -18.02
CA THR A 968 27.22 41.11 -19.10
C THR A 968 26.04 40.28 -18.60
N ILE A 969 25.07 40.05 -19.46
CA ILE A 969 24.00 39.08 -19.25
C ILE A 969 23.96 38.08 -20.41
N ALA A 970 24.05 36.81 -20.08
CA ALA A 970 23.90 35.72 -21.01
C ALA A 970 22.58 35.00 -20.71
N VAL A 971 21.73 34.83 -21.69
CA VAL A 971 20.38 34.25 -21.55
C VAL A 971 20.28 33.02 -22.46
N ILE A 972 19.95 31.90 -21.87
CA ILE A 972 19.54 30.68 -22.58
C ILE A 972 18.04 30.55 -22.43
N ARG A 973 17.36 30.27 -23.53
CA ARG A 973 15.94 29.94 -23.56
C ARG A 973 15.78 28.52 -24.09
N ILE A 974 15.09 27.69 -23.33
CA ILE A 974 14.81 26.30 -23.66
C ILE A 974 13.31 26.12 -23.68
N TYR A 975 12.77 25.68 -24.78
CA TYR A 975 11.37 25.26 -24.84
C TYR A 975 11.21 23.96 -24.05
N LEU A 976 10.37 24.00 -23.04
CA LEU A 976 9.96 22.80 -22.33
C LEU A 976 8.98 22.08 -23.24
N ASP A 977 9.33 20.86 -23.66
CA ASP A 977 8.41 20.03 -24.44
C ASP A 977 7.10 19.88 -23.62
N PRO A 978 5.91 20.05 -24.22
CA PRO A 978 4.67 19.79 -23.51
C PRO A 978 4.71 18.36 -22.98
N PRO A 979 4.15 18.08 -21.78
CA PRO A 979 4.12 16.74 -21.23
C PRO A 979 3.49 15.82 -22.27
N GLU A 980 4.19 14.74 -22.66
CA GLU A 980 3.68 13.74 -23.57
C GLU A 980 2.30 13.34 -23.07
N ALA A 981 1.25 13.68 -23.86
CA ALA A 981 -0.09 13.21 -23.61
C ALA A 981 -0.02 11.68 -23.61
N GLY A 982 -0.22 11.09 -22.42
CA GLY A 982 0.03 9.68 -22.15
C GLY A 982 -0.57 8.78 -23.22
N SER A 983 0.27 8.04 -23.89
CA SER A 983 -0.07 6.91 -24.75
C SER A 983 -0.31 5.65 -23.91
#